data_8e3c673964a63242d68049c21d7d4828
#
_entry.id   8e3c673964a63242d68049c21d7d4828
#
_cell.length_a   1.000
_cell.length_b   1.000
_cell.length_c   1.000
_cell.angle_alpha   90.00
_cell.angle_beta   90.00
_cell.angle_gamma   90.00
#
_symmetry.space_group_name_H-M   'P 1'
#
loop_
_entity.id
_entity.type
_entity.pdbx_description
1 polymer ?
#
loop_
_entity_poly.entity_id
_entity_poly.type
_entity_poly.pdbx_seq_one_letter_code
_entity_poly.pdbx_strand_id
1 'polypeptide(L)'
;MRLGSGTFAACCVVVEVLGVVLFLRGFFPAPVRSSSSSKHQAEPPAPEPSAGASSNWTKLPPPLFSKVVIVLIDALRDDFVFGSKGVKFMPYTTYLVEKGASHSFVAEAKPPTVTMPRIKALMTGSVPGFIDVVMNLNSPALLEDNVITQAKAAGKRIISYGDETWVKLFPKHFVEYDGTTSFFVSDYTEVDENVTRHLDKVLKRGDWDVLILHYLGLDHIGHVSGPSSPLIGRKLSEMDGVLMKIHTALLSEERETLLPSLLVLCGDHGMSETGGHGASSTEEVSTPLLLVSSAFERKPGDIRHPKHVQQTDLAATLAIGLGLPIPKNSVGHLLFPAIEGKPMREQLRFLHLNTVQLTKLLQENVPSYEKEPGFEQFKISERLHGNWIRLYLEENNSEVLFNLGTKVRRQYLDALKTLSLSLSRQVAQYDVYSMVVGTVVVLEVLTLLLLSIPQALSSKAELEVPLLSPVFSLLFYLTFLVLSAVHVIVCTSTESSCYLCSLSWLTAGGVMVLVSALLCAVVSALTKVLVRGKLLSKNAAHSNSRWSELDLLILLGTLGHVLSLGASSFIEEEHQTWYFLVSTLCLALCHDIYRNYLPGDDCEPQRCLHVEGGFDGATPALQDKNTSSAVLELNRGCKSPSSLGTLRGYEKWMVLASPWVILTCCRLLRSLNQTGVQWAHRPDLGHWLTRGILEARFVYVFVLGILFTGTKDLLKSQVVAAGFTVKTVGLWELYSGFVLLAALLLRPHNLPVLVLSLLIQTLMAKFVWKPLRHDVAKVTVMHYWFGQAFFYFQGNSNNIATVDISAGFVGLDTYVEIPAIFLTAFATYAGPVLWASHLVSFLSSEASSSSALSHAGFCYALIGSFPVSAYIILVTSLRYHLFIWSVFSPKLLYEGMHLLITAAVCVFFTAMDQTNTKS
;
A
#
# COMPACT_ATOMS: atom_id res chain seq x y z
N MET A 1 27.72 -26.11 10.58
CA MET A 1 26.28 -26.36 10.68
C MET A 1 25.76 -26.65 9.30
N ARG A 2 25.09 -27.77 9.09
CA ARG A 2 24.46 -28.12 7.81
C ARG A 2 22.99 -27.76 7.87
N LEU A 3 22.53 -27.02 6.91
CA LEU A 3 21.13 -26.62 6.75
C LEU A 3 20.60 -27.11 5.42
N GLY A 4 19.36 -27.60 5.40
CA GLY A 4 18.65 -27.89 4.17
C GLY A 4 18.43 -26.63 3.35
N SER A 5 18.39 -26.75 2.02
CA SER A 5 18.18 -25.59 1.10
C SER A 5 16.90 -24.84 1.42
N GLY A 6 15.81 -25.56 1.72
CA GLY A 6 14.53 -24.93 2.05
C GLY A 6 14.58 -24.13 3.35
N THR A 7 15.20 -24.68 4.40
CA THR A 7 15.37 -23.99 5.69
C THR A 7 16.25 -22.77 5.56
N PHE A 8 17.33 -22.88 4.82
CA PHE A 8 18.23 -21.77 4.52
C PHE A 8 17.49 -20.64 3.77
N ALA A 9 16.74 -20.99 2.74
CA ALA A 9 15.96 -20.02 1.98
C ALA A 9 14.89 -19.32 2.82
N ALA A 10 14.19 -20.06 3.67
CA ALA A 10 13.20 -19.49 4.59
C ALA A 10 13.82 -18.51 5.58
N CYS A 11 14.96 -18.86 6.18
CA CYS A 11 15.72 -17.95 7.06
C CYS A 11 16.18 -16.70 6.30
N CYS A 12 16.69 -16.84 5.09
CA CYS A 12 17.12 -15.72 4.26
C CYS A 12 15.98 -14.75 3.95
N VAL A 13 14.81 -15.26 3.57
CA VAL A 13 13.65 -14.41 3.24
C VAL A 13 13.09 -13.72 4.48
N VAL A 14 13.05 -14.38 5.63
CA VAL A 14 12.65 -13.75 6.89
C VAL A 14 13.58 -12.59 7.27
N VAL A 15 14.88 -12.78 7.12
CA VAL A 15 15.87 -11.70 7.35
C VAL A 15 15.69 -10.57 6.34
N GLU A 16 15.40 -10.88 5.08
CA GLU A 16 15.10 -9.88 4.07
C GLU A 16 13.85 -9.07 4.40
N VAL A 17 12.80 -9.70 4.94
CA VAL A 17 11.61 -9.00 5.43
C VAL A 17 11.97 -8.00 6.53
N LEU A 18 12.83 -8.40 7.47
CA LEU A 18 13.34 -7.48 8.51
C LEU A 18 14.11 -6.31 7.91
N GLY A 19 14.94 -6.56 6.91
CA GLY A 19 15.66 -5.51 6.17
C GLY A 19 14.72 -4.55 5.45
N VAL A 20 13.68 -5.06 4.82
CA VAL A 20 12.65 -4.23 4.16
C VAL A 20 11.87 -3.40 5.17
N VAL A 21 11.49 -3.94 6.31
CA VAL A 21 10.81 -3.19 7.38
C VAL A 21 11.68 -2.04 7.88
N LEU A 22 12.97 -2.28 8.06
CA LEU A 22 13.91 -1.24 8.47
C LEU A 22 14.06 -0.15 7.39
N PHE A 23 14.15 -0.55 6.13
CA PHE A 23 14.15 0.39 5.00
C PHE A 23 12.87 1.25 4.95
N LEU A 24 11.71 0.64 5.10
CA LEU A 24 10.44 1.36 5.11
C LEU A 24 10.36 2.37 6.26
N ARG A 25 10.89 2.02 7.43
CA ARG A 25 10.96 2.94 8.57
C ARG A 25 11.81 4.18 8.28
N GLY A 26 12.87 4.01 7.53
CA GLY A 26 13.72 5.14 7.12
C GLY A 26 13.17 5.91 5.92
N PHE A 27 12.48 5.22 5.03
CA PHE A 27 11.94 5.81 3.80
C PHE A 27 10.70 6.69 4.05
N PHE A 28 9.82 6.32 4.98
CA PHE A 28 8.67 7.16 5.32
C PHE A 28 9.11 8.30 6.24
N PRO A 29 9.10 9.55 5.75
CA PRO A 29 9.61 10.67 6.51
C PRO A 29 8.79 10.97 7.75
N ALA A 30 9.44 11.47 8.78
CA ALA A 30 8.76 12.01 9.93
C ALA A 30 8.08 13.34 9.55
N PRO A 31 6.86 13.60 10.02
CA PRO A 31 6.20 14.88 9.77
C PRO A 31 6.96 16.02 10.47
N VAL A 32 6.85 17.21 9.89
CA VAL A 32 7.34 18.44 10.49
C VAL A 32 6.66 18.68 11.84
N ARG A 33 7.43 18.88 12.90
CA ARG A 33 6.93 19.05 14.26
C ARG A 33 7.52 20.28 14.93
N SER A 34 6.71 20.94 15.79
CA SER A 34 7.15 22.01 16.66
C SER A 34 7.24 21.52 18.11
N SER A 35 8.28 21.93 18.80
CA SER A 35 8.45 21.73 20.25
C SER A 35 7.70 22.78 21.07
N SER A 36 7.34 23.92 20.44
CA SER A 36 6.68 25.02 21.13
C SER A 36 5.25 24.66 21.55
N SER A 37 4.79 25.26 22.64
CA SER A 37 3.39 25.15 23.05
C SER A 37 2.50 26.00 22.14
N SER A 38 1.37 25.44 21.69
CA SER A 38 0.34 26.19 20.95
C SER A 38 -0.32 27.32 21.78
N LYS A 39 -0.13 27.30 23.10
CA LYS A 39 -0.66 28.33 24.01
C LYS A 39 0.10 29.66 23.97
N HIS A 40 1.30 29.67 23.37
CA HIS A 40 2.07 30.93 23.23
C HIS A 40 1.45 31.77 22.11
N GLN A 41 0.90 32.89 22.53
CA GLN A 41 0.34 33.90 21.65
C GLN A 41 1.49 34.77 21.09
N ALA A 42 1.42 35.09 19.82
CA ALA A 42 2.34 36.01 19.19
C ALA A 42 1.95 37.44 19.60
N GLU A 43 2.90 38.20 20.12
CA GLU A 43 2.72 39.61 20.37
C GLU A 43 2.66 40.44 19.07
N PRO A 44 1.90 41.53 19.01
CA PRO A 44 1.90 42.40 17.85
C PRO A 44 3.30 42.98 17.58
N PRO A 45 3.64 43.30 16.31
CA PRO A 45 4.99 43.73 15.91
C PRO A 45 5.38 45.16 16.36
N ALA A 46 4.43 45.97 16.80
CA ALA A 46 4.70 47.30 17.35
C ALA A 46 4.68 47.31 18.88
N PRO A 47 5.61 48.00 19.56
CA PRO A 47 5.53 48.15 21.01
C PRO A 47 4.22 48.86 21.40
N GLU A 48 3.52 48.32 22.37
CA GLU A 48 2.36 49.02 22.96
C GLU A 48 2.79 50.33 23.58
N PRO A 49 1.98 51.41 23.48
CA PRO A 49 2.24 52.63 24.24
C PRO A 49 2.25 52.28 25.73
N SER A 50 3.32 52.64 26.41
CA SER A 50 3.52 52.39 27.83
C SER A 50 2.37 52.91 28.66
N ALA A 51 1.92 52.10 29.59
CA ALA A 51 1.00 52.36 30.67
C ALA A 51 -0.43 52.77 30.25
N GLY A 52 -1.29 51.78 30.12
CA GLY A 52 -2.74 51.94 30.07
C GLY A 52 -3.49 51.40 28.85
N ALA A 53 -2.83 51.20 27.75
CA ALA A 53 -3.42 50.49 26.60
C ALA A 53 -3.19 49.02 26.81
N SER A 54 -4.07 48.53 27.51
CA SER A 54 -4.23 47.17 27.95
C SER A 54 -4.09 46.08 26.91
N SER A 55 -3.67 45.03 27.37
CA SER A 55 -4.14 43.60 27.28
C SER A 55 -4.97 43.14 26.06
N ASN A 56 -5.55 44.03 25.25
CA ASN A 56 -6.37 43.63 24.09
C ASN A 56 -5.56 43.14 22.90
N TRP A 57 -4.28 43.51 22.80
CA TRP A 57 -3.38 43.08 21.74
C TRP A 57 -2.70 41.76 22.01
N THR A 58 -2.59 41.35 23.25
CA THR A 58 -1.94 40.11 23.68
C THR A 58 -2.87 38.91 23.77
N LYS A 59 -4.17 39.16 23.79
CA LYS A 59 -5.22 38.11 23.84
C LYS A 59 -5.51 37.61 22.43
N LEU A 60 -5.89 36.32 22.35
CA LEU A 60 -6.45 35.78 21.11
C LEU A 60 -7.67 36.61 20.69
N PRO A 61 -7.82 36.89 19.40
CA PRO A 61 -9.03 37.53 18.90
C PRO A 61 -10.27 36.75 19.28
N PRO A 62 -11.43 37.42 19.48
CA PRO A 62 -12.68 36.74 19.78
C PRO A 62 -13.09 35.84 18.64
N PRO A 63 -13.90 34.78 18.91
CA PRO A 63 -14.37 33.89 17.86
C PRO A 63 -15.19 34.65 16.80
N LEU A 64 -15.03 34.31 15.55
CA LEU A 64 -15.79 34.86 14.42
C LEU A 64 -17.19 34.24 14.32
N PHE A 65 -17.35 33.00 14.76
CA PHE A 65 -18.57 32.23 14.67
C PHE A 65 -18.99 31.70 16.03
N SER A 66 -20.28 31.69 16.28
CA SER A 66 -20.85 31.12 17.51
C SER A 66 -20.89 29.60 17.46
N LYS A 67 -21.23 29.05 16.31
CA LYS A 67 -21.35 27.64 16.04
C LYS A 67 -20.69 27.28 14.72
N VAL A 68 -20.11 26.10 14.68
CA VAL A 68 -19.55 25.51 13.45
C VAL A 68 -20.14 24.14 13.24
N VAL A 69 -20.70 23.89 12.06
CA VAL A 69 -21.16 22.58 11.60
C VAL A 69 -20.24 22.13 10.47
N ILE A 70 -19.59 20.99 10.67
CA ILE A 70 -18.75 20.37 9.66
C ILE A 70 -19.49 19.17 9.09
N VAL A 71 -19.89 19.25 7.84
CA VAL A 71 -20.48 18.14 7.09
C VAL A 71 -19.40 17.57 6.18
N LEU A 72 -18.88 16.41 6.56
CA LEU A 72 -17.91 15.66 5.78
C LEU A 72 -18.66 14.54 5.07
N ILE A 73 -18.63 14.57 3.76
CA ILE A 73 -19.18 13.49 2.92
C ILE A 73 -18.00 12.70 2.36
N ASP A 74 -17.90 11.44 2.75
CA ASP A 74 -16.79 10.57 2.37
C ASP A 74 -16.78 10.34 0.86
N ALA A 75 -15.61 10.41 0.26
CA ALA A 75 -15.39 10.27 -1.19
C ALA A 75 -16.14 11.26 -2.09
N LEU A 76 -16.46 12.44 -1.59
CA LEU A 76 -17.11 13.50 -2.36
C LEU A 76 -16.13 14.13 -3.35
N ARG A 77 -16.36 13.94 -4.64
CA ARG A 77 -15.56 14.54 -5.73
C ARG A 77 -16.00 15.99 -5.98
N ASP A 78 -15.07 16.81 -6.43
CA ASP A 78 -15.35 18.19 -6.81
C ASP A 78 -16.37 18.29 -7.96
N ASP A 79 -16.30 17.40 -8.94
CA ASP A 79 -17.24 17.35 -10.08
C ASP A 79 -18.66 16.92 -9.67
N PHE A 80 -18.83 16.27 -8.53
CA PHE A 80 -20.16 15.95 -7.99
C PHE A 80 -20.89 17.18 -7.44
N VAL A 81 -20.17 18.22 -7.08
CA VAL A 81 -20.74 19.48 -6.56
C VAL A 81 -20.70 20.58 -7.61
N PHE A 82 -19.58 20.77 -8.31
CA PHE A 82 -19.37 21.87 -9.24
C PHE A 82 -19.62 21.49 -10.70
N GLY A 83 -19.73 20.20 -10.99
CA GLY A 83 -20.01 19.68 -12.34
C GLY A 83 -21.50 19.54 -12.65
N SER A 84 -21.77 18.87 -13.75
CA SER A 84 -23.15 18.63 -14.23
C SER A 84 -24.00 17.82 -13.26
N LYS A 85 -23.40 16.87 -12.53
CA LYS A 85 -24.09 16.09 -11.49
C LYS A 85 -24.55 16.96 -10.32
N GLY A 86 -23.75 17.96 -9.94
CA GLY A 86 -24.12 18.90 -8.87
C GLY A 86 -25.35 19.72 -9.26
N VAL A 87 -25.41 20.24 -10.45
CA VAL A 87 -26.58 20.99 -10.96
C VAL A 87 -27.84 20.10 -10.98
N LYS A 88 -27.70 18.86 -11.38
CA LYS A 88 -28.82 17.92 -11.51
C LYS A 88 -29.32 17.37 -10.17
N PHE A 89 -28.41 16.97 -9.29
CA PHE A 89 -28.75 16.21 -8.07
C PHE A 89 -28.62 16.99 -6.77
N MET A 90 -27.88 18.11 -6.78
CA MET A 90 -27.66 18.98 -5.62
C MET A 90 -28.09 20.44 -5.92
N PRO A 91 -29.35 20.69 -6.22
CA PRO A 91 -29.81 22.02 -6.62
C PRO A 91 -29.67 23.06 -5.52
N TYR A 92 -29.87 22.71 -4.26
CA TYR A 92 -29.71 23.64 -3.13
C TYR A 92 -28.24 24.02 -2.91
N THR A 93 -27.34 23.06 -2.97
CA THR A 93 -25.90 23.31 -2.89
C THR A 93 -25.41 24.17 -4.06
N THR A 94 -25.91 23.92 -5.26
CA THR A 94 -25.64 24.76 -6.44
C THR A 94 -26.15 26.19 -6.24
N TYR A 95 -27.33 26.35 -5.66
CA TYR A 95 -27.86 27.67 -5.29
C TYR A 95 -26.98 28.39 -4.29
N LEU A 96 -26.47 27.69 -3.25
CA LEU A 96 -25.52 28.28 -2.28
C LEU A 96 -24.22 28.72 -2.94
N VAL A 97 -23.70 27.92 -3.87
CA VAL A 97 -22.48 28.24 -4.64
C VAL A 97 -22.69 29.46 -5.55
N GLU A 98 -23.80 29.52 -6.24
CA GLU A 98 -24.05 30.56 -7.26
C GLU A 98 -24.62 31.85 -6.68
N LYS A 99 -25.53 31.78 -5.71
CA LYS A 99 -26.32 32.90 -5.22
C LYS A 99 -26.30 33.09 -3.69
N GLY A 100 -25.83 32.12 -2.94
CA GLY A 100 -25.81 32.18 -1.48
C GLY A 100 -24.60 32.93 -0.91
N ALA A 101 -24.64 33.20 0.39
CA ALA A 101 -23.50 33.77 1.14
C ALA A 101 -22.46 32.67 1.42
N SER A 102 -21.64 32.37 0.44
CA SER A 102 -20.69 31.27 0.50
C SER A 102 -19.37 31.56 -0.22
N HIS A 103 -18.33 30.84 0.18
CA HIS A 103 -17.06 30.79 -0.54
C HIS A 103 -16.78 29.36 -0.97
N SER A 104 -16.48 29.15 -2.23
CA SER A 104 -16.25 27.84 -2.86
C SER A 104 -14.79 27.63 -3.20
N PHE A 105 -14.26 26.47 -2.85
CA PHE A 105 -12.89 26.06 -3.13
C PHE A 105 -12.86 24.61 -3.62
N VAL A 106 -11.84 24.29 -4.39
CA VAL A 106 -11.43 22.91 -4.63
C VAL A 106 -10.25 22.62 -3.70
N ALA A 107 -10.48 21.84 -2.67
CA ALA A 107 -9.44 21.42 -1.74
C ALA A 107 -8.68 20.22 -2.30
N GLU A 108 -7.38 20.37 -2.45
CA GLU A 108 -6.52 19.30 -2.90
C GLU A 108 -6.09 18.41 -1.73
N ALA A 109 -6.49 17.14 -1.78
CA ALA A 109 -6.03 16.12 -0.85
C ALA A 109 -4.72 15.52 -1.35
N LYS A 110 -3.68 15.54 -0.53
CA LYS A 110 -2.43 14.85 -0.89
C LYS A 110 -2.53 13.36 -0.57
N PRO A 111 -1.91 12.48 -1.38
CA PRO A 111 -1.81 11.08 -1.02
C PRO A 111 -1.16 10.88 0.36
N PRO A 112 -1.61 9.91 1.15
CA PRO A 112 -2.63 8.90 0.86
C PRO A 112 -4.07 9.46 0.97
N THR A 113 -4.89 9.16 -0.03
CA THR A 113 -6.30 9.57 -0.10
C THR A 113 -7.20 8.55 0.59
N VAL A 114 -6.99 8.36 1.88
CA VAL A 114 -7.70 7.43 2.76
C VAL A 114 -8.27 8.22 3.95
N THR A 115 -9.40 7.81 4.47
CA THR A 115 -10.20 8.56 5.44
C THR A 115 -9.43 9.05 6.67
N MET A 116 -8.75 8.16 7.41
CA MET A 116 -8.05 8.54 8.64
C MET A 116 -6.93 9.58 8.43
N PRO A 117 -6.01 9.39 7.46
CA PRO A 117 -5.01 10.40 7.16
C PRO A 117 -5.60 11.74 6.74
N ARG A 118 -6.74 11.74 6.06
CA ARG A 118 -7.40 12.96 5.62
C ARG A 118 -8.10 13.70 6.76
N ILE A 119 -8.77 12.97 7.66
CA ILE A 119 -9.31 13.57 8.90
C ILE A 119 -8.18 14.19 9.73
N LYS A 120 -7.06 13.48 9.85
CA LYS A 120 -5.86 14.01 10.51
C LYS A 120 -5.38 15.31 9.85
N ALA A 121 -5.26 15.34 8.52
CA ALA A 121 -4.85 16.54 7.79
C ALA A 121 -5.83 17.71 7.97
N LEU A 122 -7.13 17.45 7.97
CA LEU A 122 -8.17 18.48 8.16
C LEU A 122 -8.13 19.10 9.56
N MET A 123 -7.84 18.30 10.58
CA MET A 123 -7.91 18.75 11.98
C MET A 123 -6.58 19.24 12.54
N THR A 124 -5.46 18.70 12.08
CA THR A 124 -4.12 19.15 12.53
C THR A 124 -3.52 20.19 11.61
N GLY A 125 -3.93 20.27 10.36
CA GLY A 125 -3.28 21.07 9.32
C GLY A 125 -1.90 20.57 8.92
N SER A 126 -1.46 19.41 9.42
CA SER A 126 -0.18 18.80 9.06
C SER A 126 -0.36 17.86 7.87
N VAL A 127 0.73 17.61 7.14
CA VAL A 127 0.73 16.61 6.07
C VAL A 127 0.91 15.23 6.72
N PRO A 128 -0.07 14.31 6.59
CA PRO A 128 0.05 12.97 7.16
C PRO A 128 1.12 12.16 6.42
N GLY A 129 1.75 11.26 7.16
CA GLY A 129 2.72 10.32 6.59
C GLY A 129 2.03 9.22 5.80
N PHE A 130 2.75 8.64 4.83
CA PHE A 130 2.20 7.52 4.05
C PHE A 130 1.91 6.27 4.91
N ILE A 131 2.64 6.10 6.00
CA ILE A 131 2.43 5.02 6.97
C ILE A 131 1.03 5.09 7.63
N ASP A 132 0.40 6.25 7.64
CA ASP A 132 -0.94 6.42 8.20
C ASP A 132 -2.00 5.61 7.43
N VAL A 133 -1.71 5.16 6.20
CA VAL A 133 -2.54 4.18 5.48
C VAL A 133 -2.69 2.89 6.26
N VAL A 134 -1.60 2.38 6.79
CA VAL A 134 -1.61 1.15 7.59
C VAL A 134 -2.34 1.37 8.91
N MET A 135 -2.19 2.57 9.48
CA MET A 135 -2.89 2.97 10.71
C MET A 135 -4.39 3.21 10.51
N ASN A 136 -4.84 3.37 9.27
CA ASN A 136 -6.28 3.51 8.98
C ASN A 136 -7.10 2.26 9.36
N LEU A 137 -6.48 1.09 9.38
CA LEU A 137 -7.14 -0.16 9.78
C LEU A 137 -7.43 -0.21 11.29
N ASN A 138 -6.54 0.39 12.08
CA ASN A 138 -6.71 0.53 13.53
C ASN A 138 -6.27 1.93 13.97
N SER A 139 -7.20 2.87 13.89
CA SER A 139 -6.93 4.28 14.17
C SER A 139 -6.52 4.51 15.63
N PRO A 140 -5.24 4.76 15.93
CA PRO A 140 -4.83 5.09 17.29
C PRO A 140 -5.25 6.51 17.66
N ALA A 141 -5.35 6.79 18.96
CA ALA A 141 -5.62 8.14 19.44
C ALA A 141 -4.60 9.15 18.91
N LEU A 142 -5.09 10.28 18.42
CA LEU A 142 -4.25 11.36 17.90
C LEU A 142 -3.64 12.15 19.06
N LEU A 143 -2.30 12.11 19.15
CA LEU A 143 -1.54 12.83 20.19
C LEU A 143 -1.06 14.21 19.74
N GLU A 144 -1.10 14.49 18.45
CA GLU A 144 -0.72 15.79 17.89
C GLU A 144 -1.73 16.87 18.25
N ASP A 145 -1.23 18.12 18.36
CA ASP A 145 -2.08 19.28 18.55
C ASP A 145 -3.05 19.46 17.37
N ASN A 146 -4.31 19.63 17.66
CA ASN A 146 -5.39 19.70 16.68
C ASN A 146 -6.53 20.61 17.12
N VAL A 147 -7.37 21.00 16.19
CA VAL A 147 -8.51 21.88 16.43
C VAL A 147 -9.49 21.30 17.45
N ILE A 148 -9.74 20.00 17.42
CA ILE A 148 -10.70 19.35 18.33
C ILE A 148 -10.21 19.39 19.78
N THR A 149 -8.95 19.09 20.03
CA THR A 149 -8.34 19.16 21.36
C THR A 149 -8.29 20.61 21.87
N GLN A 150 -7.97 21.56 21.01
CA GLN A 150 -7.98 22.97 21.35
C GLN A 150 -9.39 23.49 21.68
N ALA A 151 -10.39 23.07 20.92
CA ALA A 151 -11.78 23.42 21.17
C ALA A 151 -12.26 22.87 22.53
N LYS A 152 -11.92 21.63 22.85
CA LYS A 152 -12.23 21.06 24.16
C LYS A 152 -11.54 21.80 25.30
N ALA A 153 -10.26 22.14 25.13
CA ALA A 153 -9.51 22.91 26.14
C ALA A 153 -10.07 24.31 26.37
N ALA A 154 -10.70 24.90 25.34
CA ALA A 154 -11.39 26.18 25.43
C ALA A 154 -12.82 26.07 26.00
N GLY A 155 -13.26 24.90 26.43
CA GLY A 155 -14.59 24.68 26.98
C GLY A 155 -15.69 24.54 25.93
N LYS A 156 -15.37 24.39 24.65
CA LYS A 156 -16.35 24.17 23.58
C LYS A 156 -16.97 22.76 23.70
N ARG A 157 -18.27 22.68 23.47
CA ARG A 157 -19.01 21.42 23.45
C ARG A 157 -19.08 20.87 22.04
N ILE A 158 -18.50 19.69 21.83
CA ILE A 158 -18.36 19.08 20.51
C ILE A 158 -19.24 17.81 20.46
N ILE A 159 -20.03 17.72 19.40
CA ILE A 159 -20.86 16.53 19.10
C ILE A 159 -20.40 15.95 17.76
N SER A 160 -20.29 14.63 17.70
CA SER A 160 -19.89 13.93 16.48
C SER A 160 -20.82 12.75 16.19
N TYR A 161 -21.32 12.69 14.96
CA TYR A 161 -22.08 11.56 14.44
C TYR A 161 -21.49 11.09 13.11
N GLY A 162 -21.41 9.80 12.91
CA GLY A 162 -20.95 9.18 11.68
C GLY A 162 -19.76 8.27 11.91
N ASP A 163 -18.72 8.37 11.11
CA ASP A 163 -17.58 7.46 11.15
C ASP A 163 -16.96 7.36 12.55
N GLU A 164 -16.82 6.13 13.03
CA GLU A 164 -16.20 5.83 14.32
C GLU A 164 -14.71 6.24 14.40
N THR A 165 -14.07 6.52 13.27
CA THR A 165 -12.70 7.02 13.21
C THR A 165 -12.53 8.30 14.04
N TRP A 166 -13.54 9.16 14.06
CA TRP A 166 -13.51 10.35 14.90
C TRP A 166 -13.40 10.02 16.39
N VAL A 167 -14.18 9.07 16.85
CA VAL A 167 -14.19 8.66 18.26
C VAL A 167 -12.89 7.97 18.65
N LYS A 168 -12.31 7.19 17.74
CA LYS A 168 -11.02 6.53 17.94
C LYS A 168 -9.85 7.51 17.97
N LEU A 169 -9.85 8.51 17.06
CA LEU A 169 -8.80 9.53 17.00
C LEU A 169 -8.87 10.51 18.18
N PHE A 170 -10.07 10.84 18.62
CA PHE A 170 -10.32 11.83 19.68
C PHE A 170 -11.10 11.23 20.86
N PRO A 171 -10.51 10.27 21.59
CA PRO A 171 -11.21 9.62 22.70
C PRO A 171 -11.53 10.61 23.80
N LYS A 172 -12.78 10.56 24.33
CA LYS A 172 -13.27 11.43 25.39
C LYS A 172 -13.32 12.94 25.06
N HIS A 173 -13.26 13.32 23.79
CA HIS A 173 -13.37 14.72 23.37
C HIS A 173 -14.81 15.14 23.11
N PHE A 174 -15.68 14.21 22.77
CA PHE A 174 -17.07 14.50 22.40
C PHE A 174 -18.00 14.38 23.59
N VAL A 175 -18.90 15.35 23.72
CA VAL A 175 -19.97 15.31 24.75
C VAL A 175 -21.02 14.26 24.40
N GLU A 176 -21.34 14.14 23.13
CA GLU A 176 -22.25 13.15 22.57
C GLU A 176 -21.68 12.63 21.25
N TYR A 177 -21.78 11.34 21.01
CA TYR A 177 -21.31 10.73 19.77
C TYR A 177 -22.12 9.47 19.43
N ASP A 178 -22.17 9.16 18.16
CA ASP A 178 -22.71 7.92 17.62
C ASP A 178 -21.82 7.50 16.43
N GLY A 179 -20.99 6.45 16.64
CA GLY A 179 -20.02 6.01 15.66
C GLY A 179 -20.52 4.86 14.80
N THR A 180 -20.33 4.96 13.48
CA THR A 180 -20.59 3.89 12.52
C THR A 180 -19.28 3.44 11.85
N THR A 181 -19.21 2.17 11.46
CA THR A 181 -18.00 1.66 10.81
C THR A 181 -17.92 2.06 9.34
N SER A 182 -16.78 2.60 8.93
CA SER A 182 -16.49 2.96 7.54
C SER A 182 -16.18 1.78 6.62
N PHE A 183 -16.00 0.61 7.18
CA PHE A 183 -15.54 -0.54 6.42
C PHE A 183 -16.65 -1.48 5.95
N PHE A 184 -17.88 -1.33 6.41
CA PHE A 184 -19.01 -2.16 5.99
C PHE A 184 -19.68 -1.60 4.73
N VAL A 185 -18.98 -1.65 3.62
CA VAL A 185 -19.33 -0.96 2.35
C VAL A 185 -20.61 -1.44 1.67
N SER A 186 -21.17 -2.58 2.07
CA SER A 186 -22.47 -3.04 1.58
C SER A 186 -23.64 -2.25 2.15
N ASP A 187 -23.45 -1.59 3.29
CA ASP A 187 -24.43 -0.69 3.88
C ASP A 187 -24.16 0.75 3.46
N TYR A 188 -24.97 1.27 2.58
CA TYR A 188 -24.93 2.68 2.15
C TYR A 188 -26.20 3.45 2.50
N THR A 189 -27.14 2.83 3.20
CA THR A 189 -28.43 3.43 3.59
C THR A 189 -28.50 3.65 5.10
N GLU A 190 -28.41 2.59 5.88
CA GLU A 190 -28.51 2.63 7.35
C GLU A 190 -27.36 3.43 7.98
N VAL A 191 -26.17 3.36 7.40
CA VAL A 191 -24.99 4.10 7.86
C VAL A 191 -25.22 5.61 7.86
N ASP A 192 -25.92 6.14 6.87
CA ASP A 192 -26.26 7.56 6.79
C ASP A 192 -27.52 7.91 7.57
N GLU A 193 -28.49 7.01 7.64
CA GLU A 193 -29.67 7.18 8.48
C GLU A 193 -29.33 7.26 9.96
N ASN A 194 -28.31 6.53 10.40
CA ASN A 194 -27.77 6.61 11.76
C ASN A 194 -27.24 8.00 12.13
N VAL A 195 -26.79 8.77 11.16
CA VAL A 195 -26.41 10.18 11.35
C VAL A 195 -27.64 11.09 11.28
N THR A 196 -28.45 10.93 10.26
CA THR A 196 -29.58 11.82 9.97
C THR A 196 -30.67 11.78 11.06
N ARG A 197 -30.89 10.64 11.71
CA ARG A 197 -31.88 10.52 12.81
C ARG A 197 -31.61 11.46 13.98
N HIS A 198 -30.36 11.87 14.18
CA HIS A 198 -30.01 12.78 15.27
C HIS A 198 -30.19 14.27 14.91
N LEU A 199 -30.30 14.62 13.64
CA LEU A 199 -30.29 16.00 13.17
C LEU A 199 -31.44 16.82 13.73
N ASP A 200 -32.65 16.32 13.68
CA ASP A 200 -33.85 17.08 14.17
C ASP A 200 -33.76 17.44 15.63
N LYS A 201 -33.19 16.53 16.43
CA LYS A 201 -33.02 16.74 17.85
C LYS A 201 -31.88 17.71 18.15
N VAL A 202 -30.72 17.52 17.49
CA VAL A 202 -29.49 18.30 17.73
C VAL A 202 -29.66 19.74 17.26
N LEU A 203 -30.25 19.96 16.09
CA LEU A 203 -30.41 21.29 15.51
C LEU A 203 -31.38 22.18 16.34
N LYS A 204 -32.26 21.57 17.13
CA LYS A 204 -33.16 22.29 18.07
C LYS A 204 -32.48 22.62 19.41
N ARG A 205 -31.37 22.01 19.72
CA ARG A 205 -30.61 22.23 20.95
C ARG A 205 -29.62 23.36 20.79
N GLY A 206 -29.60 24.24 21.82
CA GLY A 206 -28.61 25.34 21.83
C GLY A 206 -27.34 25.06 22.64
N ASP A 207 -27.13 23.82 23.07
CA ASP A 207 -26.09 23.45 24.04
C ASP A 207 -24.79 22.91 23.46
N TRP A 208 -24.55 23.09 22.17
CA TRP A 208 -23.32 22.68 21.48
C TRP A 208 -22.67 23.84 20.72
N ASP A 209 -21.36 23.74 20.48
CA ASP A 209 -20.57 24.74 19.75
C ASP A 209 -20.07 24.20 18.42
N VAL A 210 -19.70 22.94 18.38
CA VAL A 210 -19.18 22.26 17.15
C VAL A 210 -19.97 20.98 16.93
N LEU A 211 -20.51 20.82 15.73
CA LEU A 211 -21.19 19.62 15.28
C LEU A 211 -20.45 19.04 14.08
N ILE A 212 -20.03 17.79 14.21
CA ILE A 212 -19.33 17.05 13.14
C ILE A 212 -20.26 15.95 12.65
N LEU A 213 -20.56 15.97 11.37
CA LEU A 213 -21.37 14.97 10.69
C LEU A 213 -20.53 14.34 9.57
N HIS A 214 -20.31 13.06 9.66
CA HIS A 214 -19.53 12.31 8.68
C HIS A 214 -20.38 11.24 8.02
N TYR A 215 -20.74 11.45 6.76
CA TYR A 215 -21.57 10.56 5.95
C TYR A 215 -20.72 9.63 5.13
N LEU A 216 -20.95 8.33 5.24
CA LEU A 216 -20.15 7.28 4.60
C LEU A 216 -20.79 6.68 3.34
N GLY A 217 -22.09 6.87 3.14
CA GLY A 217 -22.86 6.16 2.11
C GLY A 217 -22.37 6.38 0.69
N LEU A 218 -21.86 7.57 0.35
CA LEU A 218 -21.33 7.86 -0.99
C LEU A 218 -20.08 7.05 -1.31
N ASP A 219 -19.16 6.94 -0.35
CA ASP A 219 -17.96 6.12 -0.46
C ASP A 219 -18.29 4.63 -0.62
N HIS A 220 -19.24 4.15 0.18
CA HIS A 220 -19.70 2.77 0.11
C HIS A 220 -20.31 2.44 -1.25
N ILE A 221 -21.11 3.33 -1.83
CA ILE A 221 -21.63 3.16 -3.20
C ILE A 221 -20.48 3.13 -4.21
N GLY A 222 -19.50 4.02 -4.05
CA GLY A 222 -18.30 4.04 -4.90
C GLY A 222 -17.58 2.71 -4.92
N HIS A 223 -17.31 2.14 -3.75
CA HIS A 223 -16.63 0.84 -3.62
C HIS A 223 -17.42 -0.32 -4.23
N VAL A 224 -18.73 -0.31 -4.13
CA VAL A 224 -19.59 -1.41 -4.61
C VAL A 224 -19.93 -1.27 -6.08
N SER A 225 -20.28 -0.07 -6.54
CA SER A 225 -20.92 0.16 -7.84
C SER A 225 -20.21 1.19 -8.73
N GLY A 226 -19.20 1.86 -8.21
CA GLY A 226 -18.42 2.89 -8.92
C GLY A 226 -19.12 4.26 -9.03
N PRO A 227 -18.39 5.30 -9.50
CA PRO A 227 -18.88 6.68 -9.54
C PRO A 227 -19.97 6.94 -10.59
N SER A 228 -20.14 6.05 -11.54
CA SER A 228 -21.17 6.16 -12.60
C SER A 228 -22.49 5.51 -12.23
N SER A 229 -22.60 4.91 -11.05
CA SER A 229 -23.81 4.24 -10.56
C SER A 229 -24.99 5.22 -10.45
N PRO A 230 -26.20 4.80 -10.81
CA PRO A 230 -27.41 5.62 -10.59
C PRO A 230 -27.67 5.91 -9.10
N LEU A 231 -27.11 5.10 -8.19
CA LEU A 231 -27.21 5.31 -6.75
C LEU A 231 -26.48 6.58 -6.29
N ILE A 232 -25.42 6.97 -6.99
CA ILE A 232 -24.68 8.21 -6.70
C ILE A 232 -25.61 9.43 -6.76
N GLY A 233 -26.41 9.57 -7.82
CA GLY A 233 -27.33 10.68 -7.94
C GLY A 233 -28.37 10.73 -6.81
N ARG A 234 -28.90 9.59 -6.40
CA ARG A 234 -29.82 9.49 -5.26
C ARG A 234 -29.18 9.92 -3.96
N LYS A 235 -27.96 9.45 -3.71
CA LYS A 235 -27.18 9.82 -2.50
C LYS A 235 -26.84 11.30 -2.48
N LEU A 236 -26.46 11.88 -3.60
CA LEU A 236 -26.21 13.32 -3.71
C LEU A 236 -27.46 14.15 -3.41
N SER A 237 -28.64 13.72 -3.90
CA SER A 237 -29.91 14.37 -3.57
C SER A 237 -30.27 14.26 -2.09
N GLU A 238 -30.00 13.13 -1.45
CA GLU A 238 -30.15 12.94 0.00
C GLU A 238 -29.25 13.91 0.79
N MET A 239 -27.98 14.02 0.39
CA MET A 239 -27.04 14.93 1.03
C MET A 239 -27.41 16.39 0.81
N ASP A 240 -27.93 16.76 -0.34
CA ASP A 240 -28.43 18.09 -0.61
C ASP A 240 -29.60 18.47 0.32
N GLY A 241 -30.53 17.54 0.55
CA GLY A 241 -31.61 17.69 1.52
C GLY A 241 -31.09 17.88 2.96
N VAL A 242 -30.06 17.15 3.37
CA VAL A 242 -29.42 17.31 4.66
C VAL A 242 -28.79 18.71 4.81
N LEU A 243 -28.08 19.18 3.79
CA LEU A 243 -27.48 20.52 3.80
C LEU A 243 -28.52 21.62 3.89
N MET A 244 -29.60 21.51 3.14
CA MET A 244 -30.72 22.45 3.20
C MET A 244 -31.32 22.52 4.61
N LYS A 245 -31.54 21.40 5.24
CA LYS A 245 -32.06 21.29 6.60
C LYS A 245 -31.16 21.96 7.63
N ILE A 246 -29.85 21.66 7.56
CA ILE A 246 -28.86 22.24 8.47
C ILE A 246 -28.75 23.76 8.27
N HIS A 247 -28.63 24.21 7.03
CA HIS A 247 -28.49 25.63 6.73
C HIS A 247 -29.74 26.43 7.16
N THR A 248 -30.93 25.92 6.89
CA THR A 248 -32.18 26.55 7.33
C THR A 248 -32.29 26.65 8.84
N ALA A 249 -31.91 25.58 9.58
CA ALA A 249 -31.87 25.59 11.02
C ALA A 249 -30.86 26.62 11.59
N LEU A 250 -29.67 26.71 11.03
CA LEU A 250 -28.67 27.70 11.43
C LEU A 250 -29.14 29.14 11.20
N LEU A 251 -29.75 29.43 10.06
CA LEU A 251 -30.30 30.75 9.75
C LEU A 251 -31.44 31.16 10.70
N SER A 252 -32.28 30.19 11.12
CA SER A 252 -33.32 30.48 12.08
C SER A 252 -32.78 30.79 13.46
N GLU A 253 -31.73 30.12 13.91
CA GLU A 253 -31.09 30.34 15.19
C GLU A 253 -30.25 31.63 15.21
N GLU A 254 -29.64 32.04 14.13
CA GLU A 254 -28.85 33.28 14.01
C GLU A 254 -29.70 34.56 14.27
N ARG A 255 -31.03 34.49 14.13
CA ARG A 255 -31.91 35.58 14.47
C ARG A 255 -31.95 35.87 15.97
N GLU A 256 -31.56 34.90 16.79
CA GLU A 256 -31.54 34.99 18.26
C GLU A 256 -30.14 35.24 18.82
N THR A 257 -29.09 35.05 18.04
CA THR A 257 -27.68 35.16 18.46
C THR A 257 -26.97 36.35 17.81
N LEU A 258 -25.98 36.92 18.52
CA LEU A 258 -25.23 38.09 18.06
C LEU A 258 -24.12 37.72 17.05
N LEU A 259 -23.67 36.47 17.01
CA LEU A 259 -22.62 36.00 16.13
C LEU A 259 -23.17 34.99 15.06
N PRO A 260 -22.66 35.09 13.83
CA PRO A 260 -23.06 34.15 12.77
C PRO A 260 -22.55 32.72 13.03
N SER A 261 -23.18 31.76 12.37
CA SER A 261 -22.74 30.37 12.35
C SER A 261 -22.00 30.07 11.06
N LEU A 262 -21.13 29.10 11.09
CA LEU A 262 -20.39 28.60 9.92
C LEU A 262 -20.83 27.16 9.59
N LEU A 263 -21.22 26.95 8.35
CA LEU A 263 -21.42 25.62 7.77
C LEU A 263 -20.27 25.29 6.83
N VAL A 264 -19.57 24.20 7.09
CA VAL A 264 -18.48 23.68 6.25
C VAL A 264 -18.94 22.39 5.58
N LEU A 265 -19.00 22.39 4.26
CA LEU A 265 -19.15 21.17 3.45
C LEU A 265 -17.80 20.81 2.86
N CYS A 266 -17.32 19.63 3.15
CA CYS A 266 -16.08 19.14 2.55
C CYS A 266 -16.14 17.63 2.28
N GLY A 267 -15.26 17.16 1.40
CA GLY A 267 -14.90 15.76 1.25
C GLY A 267 -13.54 15.51 1.89
N ASP A 268 -13.32 14.31 2.37
CA ASP A 268 -12.00 13.88 2.85
C ASP A 268 -11.08 13.53 1.68
N HIS A 269 -11.59 12.82 0.70
CA HIS A 269 -10.98 12.49 -0.59
C HIS A 269 -12.06 12.30 -1.65
N GLY A 270 -11.66 12.16 -2.91
CA GLY A 270 -12.56 11.75 -3.99
C GLY A 270 -12.54 10.22 -4.18
N MET A 271 -12.93 9.79 -5.34
CA MET A 271 -12.87 8.40 -5.78
C MET A 271 -12.42 8.30 -7.24
N SER A 272 -11.70 7.23 -7.56
CA SER A 272 -11.28 6.93 -8.93
C SER A 272 -12.46 6.52 -9.81
N GLU A 273 -12.23 6.40 -11.12
CA GLU A 273 -13.24 5.89 -12.05
C GLU A 273 -13.70 4.45 -11.75
N THR A 274 -12.91 3.71 -10.98
CA THR A 274 -13.28 2.37 -10.48
C THR A 274 -14.00 2.38 -9.14
N GLY A 275 -14.15 3.56 -8.51
CA GLY A 275 -14.80 3.73 -7.22
C GLY A 275 -13.91 3.49 -6.00
N GLY A 276 -12.63 3.16 -6.20
CA GLY A 276 -11.64 3.07 -5.14
C GLY A 276 -10.96 4.41 -4.85
N HIS A 277 -10.14 4.45 -3.82
CA HIS A 277 -9.34 5.61 -3.44
C HIS A 277 -8.05 5.17 -2.73
N GLY A 278 -7.17 6.11 -2.44
CA GLY A 278 -5.89 5.86 -1.78
C GLY A 278 -4.69 6.35 -2.60
N ALA A 279 -4.89 6.66 -3.88
CA ALA A 279 -3.87 7.11 -4.80
C ALA A 279 -3.94 8.64 -5.06
N SER A 280 -3.46 9.05 -6.21
CA SER A 280 -3.25 10.45 -6.57
C SER A 280 -3.88 10.87 -7.89
N SER A 281 -4.88 10.12 -8.39
CA SER A 281 -5.62 10.56 -9.57
C SER A 281 -6.31 11.90 -9.28
N THR A 282 -6.56 12.68 -10.32
CA THR A 282 -7.22 13.98 -10.18
C THR A 282 -8.57 13.84 -9.47
N GLU A 283 -9.30 12.78 -9.79
CA GLU A 283 -10.61 12.47 -9.23
C GLU A 283 -10.55 12.07 -7.75
N GLU A 284 -9.43 11.53 -7.28
CA GLU A 284 -9.23 11.15 -5.89
C GLU A 284 -8.75 12.30 -5.01
N VAL A 285 -7.96 13.23 -5.57
CA VAL A 285 -7.36 14.33 -4.80
C VAL A 285 -8.20 15.58 -4.78
N SER A 286 -9.08 15.79 -5.75
CA SER A 286 -9.91 16.99 -5.85
C SER A 286 -11.22 16.83 -5.10
N THR A 287 -11.39 17.58 -4.01
CA THR A 287 -12.60 17.58 -3.18
C THR A 287 -13.18 18.99 -3.10
N PRO A 288 -14.51 19.15 -3.02
CA PRO A 288 -15.10 20.45 -2.81
C PRO A 288 -14.89 20.90 -1.36
N LEU A 289 -14.72 22.18 -1.18
CA LEU A 289 -14.76 22.85 0.11
C LEU A 289 -15.66 24.07 0.00
N LEU A 290 -16.78 24.05 0.71
CA LEU A 290 -17.77 25.12 0.71
C LEU A 290 -17.92 25.67 2.13
N LEU A 291 -17.64 26.95 2.28
CA LEU A 291 -17.86 27.69 3.54
C LEU A 291 -19.12 28.54 3.37
N VAL A 292 -20.09 28.34 4.22
CA VAL A 292 -21.37 29.05 4.19
C VAL A 292 -21.61 29.76 5.51
N SER A 293 -21.80 31.06 5.47
CA SER A 293 -22.14 31.86 6.64
C SER A 293 -22.87 33.16 6.22
N SER A 294 -23.79 33.63 7.04
CA SER A 294 -24.47 34.93 6.86
C SER A 294 -23.51 36.13 6.90
N ALA A 295 -22.31 35.92 7.51
CA ALA A 295 -21.27 36.97 7.59
C ALA A 295 -20.52 37.17 6.26
N PHE A 296 -20.66 36.34 5.29
CA PHE A 296 -19.95 36.41 4.02
C PHE A 296 -20.63 37.38 3.06
N GLU A 297 -19.84 38.29 2.55
CA GLU A 297 -20.27 39.19 1.49
C GLU A 297 -19.91 38.58 0.14
N ARG A 298 -20.90 38.57 -0.75
CA ARG A 298 -20.71 38.05 -2.07
C ARG A 298 -20.22 39.09 -3.05
N LYS A 299 -19.16 38.80 -3.81
CA LYS A 299 -18.71 39.61 -4.96
C LYS A 299 -19.35 39.06 -6.25
N PRO A 300 -20.07 39.87 -7.02
CA PRO A 300 -20.59 39.45 -8.31
C PRO A 300 -19.44 39.21 -9.29
N GLY A 301 -19.31 38.01 -9.84
CA GLY A 301 -18.36 37.70 -10.92
C GLY A 301 -17.45 36.49 -10.69
N ASP A 302 -17.35 35.92 -9.49
CA ASP A 302 -16.35 34.91 -9.14
C ASP A 302 -16.87 33.45 -9.21
N ILE A 303 -17.91 33.19 -10.01
CA ILE A 303 -18.79 32.03 -9.81
C ILE A 303 -18.35 30.78 -10.59
N ARG A 304 -17.53 30.92 -11.65
CA ARG A 304 -17.36 29.83 -12.62
C ARG A 304 -16.18 28.90 -12.33
N HIS A 305 -15.20 29.32 -11.55
CA HIS A 305 -14.00 28.51 -11.28
C HIS A 305 -13.59 28.67 -9.82
N PRO A 306 -13.94 27.69 -8.95
CA PRO A 306 -13.47 27.68 -7.56
C PRO A 306 -11.95 27.72 -7.50
N LYS A 307 -11.40 28.48 -6.52
CA LYS A 307 -9.96 28.52 -6.29
C LYS A 307 -9.46 27.18 -5.73
N HIS A 308 -8.29 26.77 -6.17
CA HIS A 308 -7.62 25.60 -5.61
C HIS A 308 -6.91 25.96 -4.29
N VAL A 309 -7.17 25.19 -3.27
CA VAL A 309 -6.54 25.30 -1.94
C VAL A 309 -6.10 23.93 -1.47
N GLN A 310 -5.32 23.87 -0.40
CA GLN A 310 -4.93 22.61 0.22
C GLN A 310 -5.89 22.25 1.35
N GLN A 311 -6.15 20.97 1.58
CA GLN A 311 -6.98 20.55 2.72
C GLN A 311 -6.42 20.98 4.07
N THR A 312 -5.11 21.06 4.18
CA THR A 312 -4.43 21.52 5.41
C THR A 312 -4.77 22.97 5.78
N ASP A 313 -5.25 23.76 4.84
CA ASP A 313 -5.63 25.16 5.08
C ASP A 313 -6.89 25.28 5.96
N LEU A 314 -7.72 24.26 6.01
CA LEU A 314 -8.96 24.29 6.80
C LEU A 314 -8.70 24.37 8.31
N ALA A 315 -7.68 23.72 8.83
CA ALA A 315 -7.38 23.71 10.26
C ALA A 315 -7.09 25.12 10.80
N ALA A 316 -6.27 25.90 10.11
CA ALA A 316 -5.98 27.29 10.48
C ALA A 316 -7.24 28.18 10.40
N THR A 317 -8.06 28.01 9.38
CA THR A 317 -9.31 28.75 9.21
C THR A 317 -10.32 28.45 10.32
N LEU A 318 -10.51 27.17 10.67
CA LEU A 318 -11.39 26.75 11.76
C LEU A 318 -10.90 27.25 13.13
N ALA A 319 -9.59 27.17 13.38
CA ALA A 319 -9.01 27.63 14.62
C ALA A 319 -9.26 29.15 14.81
N ILE A 320 -9.02 29.94 13.79
CA ILE A 320 -9.28 31.38 13.81
C ILE A 320 -10.78 31.65 13.93
N GLY A 321 -11.61 30.93 13.21
CA GLY A 321 -13.07 31.10 13.27
C GLY A 321 -13.67 30.82 14.64
N LEU A 322 -13.12 29.88 15.37
CA LEU A 322 -13.54 29.50 16.73
C LEU A 322 -12.80 30.29 17.84
N GLY A 323 -11.87 31.16 17.50
CA GLY A 323 -11.07 31.88 18.47
C GLY A 323 -10.08 31.01 19.23
N LEU A 324 -9.57 29.97 18.60
CA LEU A 324 -8.63 29.02 19.16
C LEU A 324 -7.19 29.27 18.67
N PRO A 325 -6.16 28.86 19.41
CA PRO A 325 -4.80 28.82 18.90
C PRO A 325 -4.70 27.90 17.66
N ILE A 326 -3.95 28.33 16.66
CA ILE A 326 -3.68 27.50 15.49
C ILE A 326 -2.85 26.28 15.93
N PRO A 327 -3.16 25.05 15.48
CA PRO A 327 -2.37 23.88 15.80
C PRO A 327 -0.89 24.11 15.46
N LYS A 328 0.00 23.76 16.36
CA LYS A 328 1.43 24.09 16.25
C LYS A 328 2.13 23.47 15.03
N ASN A 329 1.66 22.33 14.58
CA ASN A 329 2.22 21.61 13.43
C ASN A 329 1.49 21.91 12.11
N SER A 330 0.54 22.83 12.09
CA SER A 330 -0.19 23.20 10.89
C SER A 330 0.74 23.85 9.87
N VAL A 331 0.75 23.32 8.66
CA VAL A 331 1.48 23.87 7.49
C VAL A 331 0.57 24.65 6.55
N GLY A 332 -0.74 24.65 6.81
CA GLY A 332 -1.72 25.38 6.04
C GLY A 332 -1.80 26.86 6.42
N HIS A 333 -2.31 27.66 5.51
CA HIS A 333 -2.57 29.06 5.72
C HIS A 333 -4.07 29.37 5.80
N LEU A 334 -4.41 30.46 6.48
CA LEU A 334 -5.78 30.94 6.58
C LEU A 334 -6.40 31.17 5.19
N LEU A 335 -7.61 30.71 5.00
CA LEU A 335 -8.42 31.05 3.84
C LEU A 335 -8.95 32.48 4.00
N PHE A 336 -8.33 33.41 3.33
CA PHE A 336 -8.60 34.85 3.49
C PHE A 336 -10.07 35.24 3.28
N PRO A 337 -10.82 34.69 2.33
CA PRO A 337 -12.25 35.02 2.17
C PRO A 337 -13.09 34.87 3.44
N ALA A 338 -12.70 33.99 4.37
CA ALA A 338 -13.40 33.79 5.62
C ALA A 338 -13.33 35.03 6.56
N ILE A 339 -12.33 35.88 6.42
CA ILE A 339 -12.12 37.06 7.24
C ILE A 339 -12.23 38.38 6.47
N GLU A 340 -12.58 38.31 5.18
CA GLU A 340 -12.60 39.52 4.31
C GLU A 340 -13.57 40.60 4.77
N GLY A 341 -14.68 40.20 5.40
CA GLY A 341 -15.67 41.16 5.96
C GLY A 341 -15.30 41.80 7.29
N LYS A 342 -14.13 41.48 7.85
CA LYS A 342 -13.71 42.05 9.14
C LYS A 342 -12.93 43.36 8.95
N PRO A 343 -12.83 44.24 9.98
CA PRO A 343 -12.01 45.44 9.94
C PRO A 343 -10.54 45.10 9.61
N MET A 344 -9.85 46.05 8.96
CA MET A 344 -8.44 45.86 8.55
C MET A 344 -7.55 45.46 9.73
N ARG A 345 -7.79 46.06 10.91
CA ARG A 345 -7.03 45.76 12.13
C ARG A 345 -7.12 44.28 12.50
N GLU A 346 -8.30 43.67 12.46
CA GLU A 346 -8.52 42.27 12.76
C GLU A 346 -7.95 41.37 11.67
N GLN A 347 -8.12 41.70 10.39
CA GLN A 347 -7.55 40.97 9.29
C GLN A 347 -6.03 40.86 9.41
N LEU A 348 -5.34 41.97 9.66
CA LEU A 348 -3.89 42.00 9.83
C LEU A 348 -3.45 41.18 11.06
N ARG A 349 -4.23 41.23 12.13
CA ARG A 349 -3.93 40.42 13.33
C ARG A 349 -4.01 38.95 13.06
N PHE A 350 -5.05 38.48 12.39
CA PHE A 350 -5.22 37.06 12.02
C PHE A 350 -4.10 36.58 11.09
N LEU A 351 -3.77 37.37 10.09
CA LEU A 351 -2.67 37.06 9.17
C LEU A 351 -1.33 37.01 9.89
N HIS A 352 -1.07 37.92 10.81
CA HIS A 352 0.14 37.93 11.63
C HIS A 352 0.24 36.66 12.50
N LEU A 353 -0.81 36.28 13.19
CA LEU A 353 -0.84 35.09 14.03
C LEU A 353 -0.49 33.84 13.23
N ASN A 354 -1.08 33.65 12.05
CA ASN A 354 -0.81 32.52 11.20
C ASN A 354 0.61 32.53 10.63
N THR A 355 1.10 33.73 10.22
CA THR A 355 2.45 33.85 9.68
C THR A 355 3.52 33.59 10.75
N VAL A 356 3.30 34.00 11.97
CA VAL A 356 4.20 33.71 13.10
C VAL A 356 4.23 32.25 13.42
N GLN A 357 3.08 31.57 13.42
CA GLN A 357 3.01 30.13 13.64
C GLN A 357 3.80 29.35 12.58
N LEU A 358 3.63 29.71 11.30
CA LEU A 358 4.38 29.07 10.20
C LEU A 358 5.87 29.37 10.28
N THR A 359 6.25 30.58 10.64
CA THR A 359 7.65 30.97 10.79
C THR A 359 8.34 30.24 11.94
N LYS A 360 7.68 30.06 13.08
CA LYS A 360 8.22 29.25 14.18
C LYS A 360 8.45 27.80 13.75
N LEU A 361 7.48 27.23 13.04
CA LEU A 361 7.60 25.87 12.51
C LEU A 361 8.78 25.76 11.53
N LEU A 362 8.97 26.75 10.66
CA LEU A 362 10.10 26.82 9.74
C LEU A 362 11.44 26.91 10.49
N GLN A 363 11.54 27.77 11.49
CA GLN A 363 12.77 27.93 12.29
C GLN A 363 13.18 26.64 13.01
N GLU A 364 12.24 25.90 13.53
CA GLU A 364 12.52 24.65 14.25
C GLU A 364 12.90 23.49 13.34
N ASN A 365 12.49 23.49 12.08
CA ASN A 365 12.67 22.36 11.17
C ASN A 365 13.68 22.59 10.04
N VAL A 366 14.04 23.83 9.75
CA VAL A 366 14.98 24.20 8.68
C VAL A 366 16.19 24.91 9.26
N PRO A 367 17.39 24.30 9.25
CA PRO A 367 18.59 24.92 9.81
C PRO A 367 18.99 26.24 9.12
N SER A 368 18.69 26.38 7.83
CA SER A 368 19.00 27.58 7.02
C SER A 368 17.78 28.44 6.75
N TYR A 369 16.86 28.55 7.71
CA TYR A 369 15.61 29.29 7.56
C TYR A 369 15.76 30.74 7.17
N GLU A 370 16.87 31.38 7.55
CA GLU A 370 17.17 32.77 7.21
C GLU A 370 17.33 33.02 5.70
N LYS A 371 17.68 31.99 4.94
CA LYS A 371 17.84 32.04 3.48
C LYS A 371 16.54 31.80 2.74
N GLU A 372 15.50 31.35 3.45
CA GLU A 372 14.22 31.05 2.85
C GLU A 372 13.48 32.36 2.46
N PRO A 373 12.96 32.48 1.24
CA PRO A 373 12.30 33.70 0.78
C PRO A 373 11.04 34.03 1.61
N GLY A 374 10.36 33.02 2.15
CA GLY A 374 9.22 33.22 3.04
C GLY A 374 9.56 33.91 4.36
N PHE A 375 10.73 33.65 4.91
CA PHE A 375 11.19 34.31 6.12
C PHE A 375 11.51 35.79 5.90
N GLU A 376 12.13 36.14 4.80
CA GLU A 376 12.38 37.51 4.41
C GLU A 376 11.07 38.30 4.18
N GLN A 377 10.15 37.68 3.46
CA GLN A 377 8.81 38.25 3.24
C GLN A 377 8.06 38.46 4.56
N PHE A 378 8.19 37.54 5.51
CA PHE A 378 7.63 37.72 6.84
C PHE A 378 8.21 38.92 7.58
N LYS A 379 9.52 39.09 7.60
CA LYS A 379 10.17 40.25 8.24
C LYS A 379 9.73 41.56 7.63
N ILE A 380 9.61 41.63 6.32
CA ILE A 380 9.12 42.81 5.61
C ILE A 380 7.67 43.10 6.00
N SER A 381 6.83 42.08 6.01
CA SER A 381 5.41 42.17 6.37
C SER A 381 5.22 42.64 7.81
N GLU A 382 6.00 42.10 8.74
CA GLU A 382 5.94 42.44 10.17
C GLU A 382 6.36 43.90 10.39
N ARG A 383 7.40 44.36 9.74
CA ARG A 383 7.84 45.77 9.80
C ARG A 383 6.78 46.73 9.24
N LEU A 384 6.20 46.41 8.10
CA LEU A 384 5.11 47.20 7.52
C LEU A 384 3.87 47.23 8.40
N HIS A 385 3.54 46.11 9.02
CA HIS A 385 2.44 45.98 9.97
C HIS A 385 2.71 46.84 11.22
N GLY A 386 3.93 46.83 11.75
CA GLY A 386 4.33 47.71 12.84
C GLY A 386 4.13 49.17 12.51
N ASN A 387 4.51 49.61 11.32
CA ASN A 387 4.28 50.97 10.84
C ASN A 387 2.79 51.30 10.72
N TRP A 388 1.98 50.36 10.21
CA TRP A 388 0.54 50.52 10.14
C TRP A 388 -0.10 50.64 11.52
N ILE A 389 0.31 49.89 12.52
CA ILE A 389 -0.18 49.98 13.91
C ILE A 389 0.14 51.35 14.49
N ARG A 390 1.34 51.90 14.29
CA ARG A 390 1.75 53.23 14.77
C ARG A 390 0.86 54.32 14.16
N LEU A 391 0.67 54.31 12.83
CA LEU A 391 -0.18 55.24 12.14
C LEU A 391 -1.66 55.13 12.57
N TYR A 392 -2.14 53.93 12.86
CA TYR A 392 -3.48 53.69 13.37
C TYR A 392 -3.69 54.29 14.76
N LEU A 393 -2.70 54.18 15.65
CA LEU A 393 -2.76 54.75 16.99
C LEU A 393 -2.62 56.30 16.99
N GLU A 394 -1.96 56.85 15.99
CA GLU A 394 -1.81 58.31 15.79
C GLU A 394 -3.04 58.93 15.12
N GLU A 395 -4.12 58.16 14.88
CA GLU A 395 -5.35 58.63 14.23
C GLU A 395 -5.12 59.33 12.88
N ASN A 396 -4.19 58.82 12.08
CA ASN A 396 -3.78 59.38 10.81
C ASN A 396 -4.91 59.24 9.74
N ASN A 397 -4.73 59.91 8.60
CA ASN A 397 -5.67 59.93 7.50
C ASN A 397 -6.14 58.51 7.10
N SER A 398 -7.44 58.29 7.03
CA SER A 398 -8.06 56.97 6.74
C SER A 398 -7.66 56.41 5.37
N GLU A 399 -7.38 57.24 4.39
CA GLU A 399 -6.95 56.81 3.04
C GLU A 399 -5.52 56.24 3.07
N VAL A 400 -4.61 56.86 3.78
CA VAL A 400 -3.23 56.38 3.98
C VAL A 400 -3.23 55.06 4.72
N LEU A 401 -4.04 54.95 5.78
CA LEU A 401 -4.18 53.73 6.53
C LEU A 401 -4.73 52.59 5.66
N PHE A 402 -5.74 52.85 4.85
CA PHE A 402 -6.33 51.85 3.96
C PHE A 402 -5.32 51.37 2.91
N ASN A 403 -4.61 52.27 2.27
CA ASN A 403 -3.62 51.95 1.24
C ASN A 403 -2.45 51.15 1.83
N LEU A 404 -1.92 51.57 2.98
CA LEU A 404 -0.86 50.83 3.67
C LEU A 404 -1.36 49.49 4.18
N GLY A 405 -2.55 49.43 4.74
CA GLY A 405 -3.18 48.17 5.18
C GLY A 405 -3.36 47.18 4.06
N THR A 406 -3.79 47.64 2.88
CA THR A 406 -3.90 46.77 1.68
C THR A 406 -2.54 46.24 1.24
N LYS A 407 -1.50 47.09 1.30
CA LYS A 407 -0.13 46.65 0.99
C LYS A 407 0.38 45.62 1.99
N VAL A 408 0.17 45.84 3.30
CA VAL A 408 0.56 44.89 4.36
C VAL A 408 -0.17 43.56 4.20
N ARG A 409 -1.46 43.60 3.93
CA ARG A 409 -2.27 42.45 3.70
C ARG A 409 -1.73 41.60 2.53
N ARG A 410 -1.41 42.23 1.39
CA ARG A 410 -0.83 41.53 0.24
C ARG A 410 0.49 40.86 0.59
N GLN A 411 1.37 41.56 1.31
CA GLN A 411 2.65 41.03 1.75
C GLN A 411 2.47 39.79 2.68
N TYR A 412 1.53 39.85 3.61
CA TYR A 412 1.24 38.71 4.47
C TYR A 412 0.70 37.53 3.69
N LEU A 413 -0.20 37.75 2.73
CA LEU A 413 -0.74 36.67 1.90
C LEU A 413 0.35 35.99 1.07
N ASP A 414 1.26 36.79 0.48
CA ASP A 414 2.40 36.27 -0.26
C ASP A 414 3.37 35.49 0.65
N ALA A 415 3.64 36.00 1.84
CA ALA A 415 4.48 35.34 2.84
C ALA A 415 3.85 34.01 3.31
N LEU A 416 2.56 33.99 3.59
CA LEU A 416 1.82 32.78 3.99
C LEU A 416 1.89 31.70 2.90
N LYS A 417 1.65 32.08 1.66
CA LYS A 417 1.73 31.18 0.53
C LYS A 417 3.12 30.56 0.37
N THR A 418 4.15 31.41 0.45
CA THR A 418 5.55 30.96 0.30
C THR A 418 5.97 30.06 1.46
N LEU A 419 5.66 30.44 2.70
CA LEU A 419 5.96 29.63 3.89
C LEU A 419 5.24 28.29 3.88
N SER A 420 3.96 28.28 3.54
CA SER A 420 3.16 27.05 3.45
C SER A 420 3.72 26.08 2.41
N LEU A 421 4.09 26.56 1.23
CA LEU A 421 4.73 25.76 0.19
C LEU A 421 6.10 25.23 0.62
N SER A 422 6.92 26.05 1.25
CA SER A 422 8.23 25.65 1.76
C SER A 422 8.10 24.55 2.80
N LEU A 423 7.25 24.72 3.80
CA LEU A 423 7.02 23.74 4.85
C LEU A 423 6.42 22.42 4.30
N SER A 424 5.51 22.50 3.34
CA SER A 424 4.95 21.32 2.71
C SER A 424 6.00 20.49 1.95
N ARG A 425 7.04 21.14 1.43
CA ARG A 425 8.18 20.47 0.79
C ARG A 425 9.15 19.84 1.78
N GLN A 426 9.26 20.39 2.99
CA GLN A 426 10.17 19.90 4.03
C GLN A 426 9.75 18.56 4.65
N VAL A 427 8.54 18.11 4.41
CA VAL A 427 8.02 16.82 4.92
C VAL A 427 8.85 15.61 4.43
N ALA A 428 9.67 15.78 3.41
CA ALA A 428 10.45 14.70 2.78
C ALA A 428 11.87 14.57 3.35
N GLN A 429 12.07 14.63 4.66
CA GLN A 429 13.36 14.26 5.25
C GLN A 429 13.43 12.77 5.50
N TYR A 430 14.29 12.10 4.72
CA TYR A 430 14.51 10.66 4.84
C TYR A 430 15.52 10.34 5.92
N ASP A 431 15.30 9.27 6.68
CA ASP A 431 16.32 8.67 7.54
C ASP A 431 17.23 7.78 6.67
N VAL A 432 18.23 8.42 6.07
CA VAL A 432 19.16 7.77 5.14
C VAL A 432 19.93 6.64 5.80
N TYR A 433 20.26 6.76 7.08
CA TYR A 433 21.02 5.72 7.80
C TYR A 433 20.22 4.42 7.93
N SER A 434 18.96 4.50 8.37
CA SER A 434 18.07 3.32 8.44
C SER A 434 17.80 2.73 7.06
N MET A 435 17.64 3.58 6.04
CA MET A 435 17.47 3.11 4.65
C MET A 435 18.70 2.37 4.15
N VAL A 436 19.90 2.89 4.39
CA VAL A 436 21.16 2.25 3.96
C VAL A 436 21.34 0.92 4.65
N VAL A 437 21.13 0.84 5.96
CA VAL A 437 21.24 -0.42 6.71
C VAL A 437 20.24 -1.46 6.20
N GLY A 438 18.98 -1.08 6.00
CA GLY A 438 17.95 -1.96 5.42
C GLY A 438 18.32 -2.45 4.02
N THR A 439 18.82 -1.56 3.17
CA THR A 439 19.28 -1.90 1.80
C THR A 439 20.47 -2.85 1.84
N VAL A 440 21.42 -2.62 2.73
CA VAL A 440 22.59 -3.50 2.90
C VAL A 440 22.14 -4.90 3.30
N VAL A 441 21.23 -5.03 4.25
CA VAL A 441 20.67 -6.34 4.67
C VAL A 441 20.02 -7.05 3.48
N VAL A 442 19.18 -6.35 2.73
CA VAL A 442 18.48 -6.94 1.58
C VAL A 442 19.47 -7.38 0.48
N LEU A 443 20.46 -6.56 0.16
CA LEU A 443 21.48 -6.90 -0.84
C LEU A 443 22.40 -8.04 -0.38
N GLU A 444 22.77 -8.10 0.87
CA GLU A 444 23.54 -9.20 1.44
C GLU A 444 22.78 -10.52 1.34
N VAL A 445 21.47 -10.51 1.66
CA VAL A 445 20.61 -11.69 1.54
C VAL A 445 20.50 -12.14 0.09
N LEU A 446 20.27 -11.22 -0.85
CA LEU A 446 20.19 -11.55 -2.26
C LEU A 446 21.52 -12.14 -2.78
N THR A 447 22.63 -11.53 -2.41
CA THR A 447 23.97 -11.99 -2.80
C THR A 447 24.24 -13.38 -2.22
N LEU A 448 23.88 -13.62 -0.97
CA LEU A 448 24.01 -14.91 -0.32
C LEU A 448 23.19 -15.99 -1.04
N LEU A 449 21.95 -15.69 -1.40
CA LEU A 449 21.10 -16.60 -2.17
C LEU A 449 21.70 -16.90 -3.55
N LEU A 450 22.18 -15.90 -4.26
CA LEU A 450 22.82 -16.08 -5.57
C LEU A 450 24.08 -16.93 -5.51
N LEU A 451 24.96 -16.67 -4.53
CA LEU A 451 26.19 -17.44 -4.35
C LEU A 451 25.95 -18.87 -3.86
N SER A 452 24.81 -19.11 -3.24
CA SER A 452 24.42 -20.43 -2.72
C SER A 452 23.73 -21.32 -3.77
N ILE A 453 23.44 -20.83 -4.98
CA ILE A 453 22.74 -21.60 -6.03
C ILE A 453 23.39 -22.96 -6.29
N PRO A 454 24.71 -23.09 -6.52
CA PRO A 454 25.34 -24.38 -6.84
C PRO A 454 25.17 -25.41 -5.73
N GLN A 455 25.27 -25.00 -4.47
CA GLN A 455 25.12 -25.89 -3.31
C GLN A 455 23.65 -26.21 -3.02
N ALA A 456 22.78 -25.22 -3.08
CA ALA A 456 21.38 -25.38 -2.78
C ALA A 456 20.64 -26.30 -3.78
N LEU A 457 21.02 -26.25 -5.04
CA LEU A 457 20.45 -27.08 -6.11
C LEU A 457 21.22 -28.38 -6.34
N SER A 458 22.18 -28.70 -5.48
CA SER A 458 22.86 -30.00 -5.51
C SER A 458 21.91 -31.14 -5.08
N SER A 459 22.25 -32.36 -5.45
CA SER A 459 21.44 -33.55 -5.14
C SER A 459 21.21 -33.77 -3.63
N LYS A 460 22.12 -33.29 -2.79
CA LYS A 460 22.01 -33.38 -1.31
C LYS A 460 21.16 -32.29 -0.71
N ALA A 461 20.89 -31.19 -1.45
CA ALA A 461 20.12 -30.03 -0.98
C ALA A 461 20.53 -29.53 0.44
N GLU A 462 21.83 -29.56 0.74
CA GLU A 462 22.38 -29.12 2.02
C GLU A 462 23.42 -28.03 1.81
N LEU A 463 23.41 -27.04 2.70
CA LEU A 463 24.34 -25.93 2.76
C LEU A 463 25.15 -26.00 4.04
N GLU A 464 26.46 -25.88 3.92
CA GLU A 464 27.34 -25.72 5.07
C GLU A 464 27.54 -24.25 5.42
N VAL A 465 27.12 -23.88 6.63
CA VAL A 465 27.39 -22.55 7.18
C VAL A 465 28.60 -22.65 8.10
N PRO A 466 29.71 -21.97 7.82
CA PRO A 466 30.94 -22.08 8.58
C PRO A 466 30.89 -21.21 9.87
N LEU A 467 30.13 -21.64 10.88
CA LEU A 467 29.96 -20.88 12.13
C LEU A 467 31.20 -20.90 13.06
N LEU A 468 32.11 -21.83 12.85
CA LEU A 468 33.18 -22.11 13.82
C LEU A 468 34.62 -22.02 13.24
N SER A 469 34.79 -21.45 12.03
CA SER A 469 36.16 -21.24 11.53
C SER A 469 36.82 -20.04 12.18
N PRO A 470 38.13 -20.11 12.53
CA PRO A 470 38.82 -18.99 13.18
C PRO A 470 38.80 -17.69 12.32
N VAL A 471 38.89 -17.84 11.01
CA VAL A 471 38.87 -16.72 10.07
C VAL A 471 37.48 -16.06 10.04
N PHE A 472 36.40 -16.85 10.08
CA PHE A 472 35.04 -16.34 10.15
C PHE A 472 34.83 -15.55 11.46
N SER A 473 35.27 -16.09 12.59
CA SER A 473 35.12 -15.41 13.87
C SER A 473 35.91 -14.10 13.94
N LEU A 474 37.12 -14.07 13.40
CA LEU A 474 37.91 -12.85 13.34
C LEU A 474 37.27 -11.79 12.48
N LEU A 475 36.80 -12.16 11.27
CA LEU A 475 36.12 -11.26 10.36
C LEU A 475 34.81 -10.75 11.00
N PHE A 476 34.03 -11.60 11.64
CA PHE A 476 32.84 -11.22 12.35
C PHE A 476 33.07 -10.18 13.43
N TYR A 477 34.04 -10.42 14.34
CA TYR A 477 34.33 -9.47 15.39
C TYR A 477 34.87 -8.15 14.86
N LEU A 478 35.69 -8.17 13.85
CA LEU A 478 36.24 -6.97 13.23
C LEU A 478 35.13 -6.15 12.57
N THR A 479 34.24 -6.79 11.79
CA THR A 479 33.11 -6.16 11.13
C THR A 479 32.11 -5.61 12.13
N PHE A 480 31.83 -6.37 13.18
CA PHE A 480 30.94 -5.92 14.26
C PHE A 480 31.49 -4.69 14.99
N LEU A 481 32.79 -4.68 15.27
CA LEU A 481 33.46 -3.54 15.91
C LEU A 481 33.37 -2.28 15.02
N VAL A 482 33.68 -2.41 13.72
CA VAL A 482 33.63 -1.31 12.77
C VAL A 482 32.20 -0.77 12.64
N LEU A 483 31.21 -1.65 12.47
CA LEU A 483 29.79 -1.25 12.34
C LEU A 483 29.27 -0.61 13.63
N SER A 484 29.67 -1.10 14.79
CA SER A 484 29.33 -0.51 16.09
C SER A 484 29.94 0.89 16.24
N ALA A 485 31.17 1.07 15.81
CA ALA A 485 31.84 2.37 15.81
C ALA A 485 31.14 3.36 14.85
N VAL A 486 30.78 2.92 13.64
CA VAL A 486 30.02 3.72 12.68
C VAL A 486 28.66 4.11 13.26
N HIS A 487 27.97 3.17 13.90
CA HIS A 487 26.68 3.45 14.53
C HIS A 487 26.78 4.53 15.61
N VAL A 488 27.79 4.43 16.49
CA VAL A 488 28.05 5.44 17.54
C VAL A 488 28.37 6.80 16.91
N ILE A 489 29.22 6.84 15.89
CA ILE A 489 29.58 8.09 15.20
C ILE A 489 28.35 8.74 14.54
N VAL A 490 27.55 7.96 13.83
CA VAL A 490 26.33 8.46 13.20
C VAL A 490 25.34 8.99 14.23
N CYS A 491 25.09 8.24 15.31
CA CYS A 491 24.16 8.64 16.35
C CYS A 491 24.62 9.87 17.16
N THR A 492 25.91 10.11 17.25
CA THR A 492 26.46 11.33 17.91
C THR A 492 26.47 12.54 16.98
N SER A 493 26.57 12.34 15.67
CA SER A 493 26.61 13.42 14.67
C SER A 493 25.21 13.86 14.20
N THR A 494 24.23 12.95 14.21
CA THR A 494 22.84 13.26 13.85
C THR A 494 22.02 13.49 15.11
N GLU A 495 21.67 14.75 15.37
CA GLU A 495 20.77 15.10 16.47
C GLU A 495 19.41 14.37 16.30
N SER A 496 19.26 13.24 16.98
CA SER A 496 18.01 12.55 17.37
C SER A 496 16.93 12.20 16.30
N SER A 497 17.14 12.41 15.02
CA SER A 497 16.11 12.12 14.00
C SER A 497 16.17 10.69 13.42
N CYS A 498 17.16 9.88 13.78
CA CYS A 498 17.36 8.55 13.22
C CYS A 498 16.61 7.47 14.03
N TYR A 499 15.83 6.63 13.35
CA TYR A 499 15.10 5.52 13.98
C TYR A 499 16.03 4.51 14.65
N LEU A 500 17.11 4.10 13.98
CA LEU A 500 18.10 3.17 14.56
C LEU A 500 18.76 3.72 15.81
N CYS A 501 19.01 5.02 15.86
CA CYS A 501 19.58 5.67 17.04
C CYS A 501 18.57 5.78 18.19
N SER A 502 17.28 5.76 17.92
CA SER A 502 16.22 5.76 18.92
C SER A 502 15.96 4.39 19.55
N LEU A 503 16.44 3.32 18.92
CA LEU A 503 16.32 1.96 19.44
C LEU A 503 17.22 1.75 20.67
N SER A 504 16.84 0.80 21.53
CA SER A 504 17.67 0.39 22.66
C SER A 504 19.02 -0.16 22.16
N TRP A 505 20.07 0.02 22.95
CA TRP A 505 21.40 -0.50 22.61
C TRP A 505 21.41 -2.00 22.31
N LEU A 506 20.53 -2.76 22.95
CA LEU A 506 20.40 -4.19 22.72
C LEU A 506 19.86 -4.50 21.32
N THR A 507 18.82 -3.80 20.89
CA THR A 507 18.22 -3.99 19.55
C THR A 507 19.11 -3.47 18.43
N ALA A 508 19.75 -2.31 18.63
CA ALA A 508 20.73 -1.79 17.69
C ALA A 508 21.95 -2.72 17.57
N GLY A 509 22.44 -3.25 18.68
CA GLY A 509 23.48 -4.26 18.69
C GLY A 509 23.08 -5.54 17.98
N GLY A 510 21.83 -5.98 18.13
CA GLY A 510 21.26 -7.11 17.40
C GLY A 510 21.26 -6.92 15.89
N VAL A 511 20.91 -5.72 15.41
CA VAL A 511 20.96 -5.36 13.98
C VAL A 511 22.40 -5.40 13.46
N MET A 512 23.35 -4.86 14.22
CA MET A 512 24.78 -4.88 13.83
C MET A 512 25.34 -6.31 13.79
N VAL A 513 24.96 -7.16 14.73
CA VAL A 513 25.31 -8.60 14.73
C VAL A 513 24.75 -9.26 13.46
N LEU A 514 23.50 -9.00 13.11
CA LEU A 514 22.87 -9.56 11.93
C LEU A 514 23.61 -9.15 10.64
N VAL A 515 23.89 -7.87 10.48
CA VAL A 515 24.62 -7.34 9.30
C VAL A 515 26.01 -7.96 9.22
N SER A 516 26.72 -8.04 10.33
CA SER A 516 28.08 -8.64 10.39
C SER A 516 28.05 -10.12 10.06
N ALA A 517 27.10 -10.88 10.59
CA ALA A 517 26.95 -12.31 10.31
C ALA A 517 26.61 -12.56 8.83
N LEU A 518 25.73 -11.76 8.24
CA LEU A 518 25.40 -11.84 6.80
C LEU A 518 26.60 -11.53 5.92
N LEU A 519 27.37 -10.50 6.25
CA LEU A 519 28.58 -10.14 5.50
C LEU A 519 29.60 -11.27 5.55
N CYS A 520 29.83 -11.85 6.72
CA CYS A 520 30.72 -13.00 6.88
C CYS A 520 30.22 -14.21 6.07
N ALA A 521 28.91 -14.49 6.07
CA ALA A 521 28.34 -15.57 5.27
C ALA A 521 28.53 -15.32 3.76
N VAL A 522 28.35 -14.08 3.29
CA VAL A 522 28.56 -13.68 1.90
C VAL A 522 30.04 -13.87 1.50
N VAL A 523 30.98 -13.41 2.31
CA VAL A 523 32.42 -13.57 2.07
C VAL A 523 32.80 -15.04 2.03
N SER A 524 32.28 -15.85 2.95
CA SER A 524 32.52 -17.28 2.97
C SER A 524 31.95 -17.98 1.71
N ALA A 525 30.73 -17.64 1.30
CA ALA A 525 30.14 -18.18 0.08
C ALA A 525 30.93 -17.78 -1.17
N LEU A 526 31.38 -16.52 -1.23
CA LEU A 526 32.19 -16.01 -2.35
C LEU A 526 33.54 -16.74 -2.44
N THR A 527 34.24 -16.95 -1.33
CA THR A 527 35.49 -17.69 -1.31
C THR A 527 35.31 -19.13 -1.76
N LYS A 528 34.24 -19.81 -1.36
CA LYS A 528 33.91 -21.16 -1.84
C LYS A 528 33.67 -21.21 -3.35
N VAL A 529 32.94 -20.23 -3.89
CA VAL A 529 32.65 -20.15 -5.35
C VAL A 529 33.93 -19.88 -6.12
N LEU A 530 34.80 -18.99 -5.67
CA LEU A 530 36.07 -18.69 -6.29
C LEU A 530 37.04 -19.90 -6.29
N VAL A 531 37.10 -20.62 -5.19
CA VAL A 531 37.92 -21.84 -5.07
C VAL A 531 37.41 -22.94 -6.01
N ARG A 532 36.11 -23.15 -6.07
CA ARG A 532 35.51 -24.10 -7.05
C ARG A 532 35.72 -23.67 -8.50
N GLY A 533 35.58 -22.37 -8.78
CA GLY A 533 35.83 -21.82 -10.13
C GLY A 533 37.26 -22.06 -10.63
N LYS A 534 38.25 -21.93 -9.74
CA LYS A 534 39.66 -22.28 -10.07
C LYS A 534 39.88 -23.76 -10.31
N LEU A 535 39.17 -24.65 -9.59
CA LEU A 535 39.22 -26.09 -9.78
C LEU A 535 38.52 -26.53 -11.09
N LEU A 536 37.36 -25.91 -11.41
CA LEU A 536 36.66 -26.17 -12.67
C LEU A 536 37.36 -25.65 -13.89
N SER A 537 38.05 -24.51 -13.77
CA SER A 537 38.87 -23.95 -14.87
C SER A 537 40.03 -24.85 -15.28
N LYS A 538 40.49 -25.70 -14.37
CA LYS A 538 41.52 -26.75 -14.70
C LYS A 538 40.90 -27.99 -15.37
N ASN A 539 39.61 -28.24 -15.23
CA ASN A 539 38.92 -29.42 -15.75
C ASN A 539 37.86 -29.12 -16.83
N ALA A 540 37.70 -27.85 -17.22
CA ALA A 540 36.64 -27.42 -18.14
C ALA A 540 37.09 -27.47 -19.61
N ALA A 541 37.50 -28.62 -20.08
CA ALA A 541 37.34 -28.96 -21.47
C ALA A 541 36.12 -29.88 -21.60
N HIS A 542 34.99 -29.33 -22.06
CA HIS A 542 33.75 -30.01 -22.39
C HIS A 542 32.69 -30.14 -21.29
N SER A 543 31.96 -29.04 -21.01
CA SER A 543 30.54 -29.18 -20.85
C SER A 543 29.86 -28.00 -21.54
N ASN A 544 29.51 -28.17 -22.79
CA ASN A 544 28.52 -27.34 -23.47
C ASN A 544 27.16 -27.66 -22.89
N SER A 545 26.83 -27.11 -21.68
CA SER A 545 25.44 -26.99 -21.25
C SER A 545 24.80 -25.90 -22.11
N ARG A 546 24.30 -26.25 -23.27
CA ARG A 546 23.47 -25.34 -24.07
C ARG A 546 22.21 -25.04 -23.26
N TRP A 547 22.07 -23.78 -22.89
CA TRP A 547 20.81 -23.28 -22.35
C TRP A 547 19.71 -23.56 -23.37
N SER A 548 18.61 -24.14 -22.91
CA SER A 548 17.43 -24.29 -23.77
C SER A 548 16.82 -22.91 -24.06
N GLU A 549 16.12 -22.79 -25.16
CA GLU A 549 15.39 -21.57 -25.52
C GLU A 549 14.43 -21.15 -24.42
N LEU A 550 13.80 -22.11 -23.74
CA LEU A 550 12.89 -21.90 -22.62
C LEU A 550 13.62 -21.33 -21.40
N ASP A 551 14.82 -21.80 -21.05
CA ASP A 551 15.61 -21.29 -19.94
C ASP A 551 16.00 -19.83 -20.18
N LEU A 552 16.41 -19.51 -21.40
CA LEU A 552 16.76 -18.15 -21.79
C LEU A 552 15.54 -17.22 -21.73
N LEU A 553 14.38 -17.68 -22.21
CA LEU A 553 13.12 -16.92 -22.14
C LEU A 553 12.73 -16.61 -20.70
N ILE A 554 12.78 -17.60 -19.82
CA ILE A 554 12.44 -17.43 -18.40
C ILE A 554 13.38 -16.42 -17.75
N LEU A 555 14.68 -16.52 -18.00
CA LEU A 555 15.65 -15.59 -17.45
C LEU A 555 15.43 -14.16 -17.97
N LEU A 556 15.30 -13.99 -19.28
CA LEU A 556 15.09 -12.68 -19.89
C LEU A 556 13.73 -12.08 -19.49
N GLY A 557 12.70 -12.90 -19.37
CA GLY A 557 11.38 -12.46 -18.94
C GLY A 557 11.39 -11.99 -17.49
N THR A 558 12.05 -12.71 -16.59
CA THR A 558 12.20 -12.32 -15.19
C THR A 558 13.00 -11.03 -15.05
N LEU A 559 14.11 -10.90 -15.76
CA LEU A 559 14.90 -9.67 -15.81
C LEU A 559 14.10 -8.52 -16.41
N GLY A 560 13.36 -8.75 -17.48
CA GLY A 560 12.50 -7.76 -18.12
C GLY A 560 11.41 -7.25 -17.19
N HIS A 561 10.78 -8.14 -16.41
CA HIS A 561 9.83 -7.74 -15.37
C HIS A 561 10.49 -6.85 -14.31
N VAL A 562 11.64 -7.24 -13.81
CA VAL A 562 12.36 -6.43 -12.80
C VAL A 562 12.71 -5.05 -13.36
N LEU A 563 13.15 -4.96 -14.60
CA LEU A 563 13.43 -3.68 -15.25
C LEU A 563 12.16 -2.85 -15.47
N SER A 564 11.02 -3.50 -15.75
CA SER A 564 9.73 -2.81 -15.92
C SER A 564 9.22 -2.14 -14.63
N LEU A 565 9.63 -2.62 -13.46
CA LEU A 565 9.31 -1.97 -12.20
C LEU A 565 9.88 -0.54 -12.12
N GLY A 566 10.96 -0.27 -12.86
CA GLY A 566 11.57 1.06 -12.98
C GLY A 566 10.86 2.01 -13.93
N ALA A 567 9.89 1.54 -14.69
CA ALA A 567 9.14 2.39 -15.58
C ALA A 567 8.29 3.39 -14.80
N SER A 568 8.34 4.66 -15.23
CA SER A 568 7.57 5.74 -14.63
C SER A 568 6.07 5.54 -14.83
N SER A 569 5.29 6.33 -14.14
CA SER A 569 3.83 6.33 -13.99
C SER A 569 2.96 6.11 -15.24
N PHE A 570 3.52 6.15 -16.43
CA PHE A 570 2.78 5.92 -17.68
C PHE A 570 2.46 4.44 -17.95
N ILE A 571 3.02 3.51 -17.14
CA ILE A 571 2.73 2.08 -17.24
C ILE A 571 2.02 1.65 -15.95
N GLU A 572 0.80 2.08 -15.78
CA GLU A 572 -0.14 1.49 -14.81
C GLU A 572 -0.69 0.12 -15.28
N GLU A 573 -0.20 -0.35 -16.43
CA GLU A 573 -0.70 -1.53 -17.10
C GLU A 573 0.21 -2.75 -16.90
N GLU A 574 0.57 -3.03 -15.66
CA GLU A 574 1.37 -4.20 -15.30
C GLU A 574 0.71 -5.52 -15.74
N HIS A 575 -0.63 -5.55 -15.81
CA HIS A 575 -1.36 -6.67 -16.37
C HIS A 575 -1.01 -6.95 -17.84
N GLN A 576 -0.65 -5.94 -18.64
CA GLN A 576 -0.20 -6.12 -20.02
C GLN A 576 1.18 -6.75 -20.08
N THR A 577 2.09 -6.34 -19.20
CA THR A 577 3.42 -6.95 -19.10
C THR A 577 3.33 -8.42 -18.77
N TRP A 578 2.52 -8.77 -17.77
CA TRP A 578 2.31 -10.16 -17.40
C TRP A 578 1.55 -10.95 -18.44
N TYR A 579 0.58 -10.35 -19.12
CA TYR A 579 -0.07 -10.98 -20.26
C TYR A 579 0.92 -11.29 -21.38
N PHE A 580 1.79 -10.35 -21.69
CA PHE A 580 2.87 -10.54 -22.68
C PHE A 580 3.80 -11.67 -22.27
N LEU A 581 4.28 -11.68 -21.04
CA LEU A 581 5.20 -12.71 -20.53
C LEU A 581 4.56 -14.09 -20.56
N VAL A 582 3.33 -14.22 -20.06
CA VAL A 582 2.61 -15.50 -20.03
C VAL A 582 2.25 -15.97 -21.45
N SER A 583 1.83 -15.05 -22.33
CA SER A 583 1.55 -15.41 -23.73
C SER A 583 2.81 -15.88 -24.47
N THR A 584 3.93 -15.22 -24.24
CA THR A 584 5.24 -15.62 -24.82
C THR A 584 5.67 -16.96 -24.25
N LEU A 585 5.49 -17.20 -22.98
CA LEU A 585 5.72 -18.49 -22.34
C LEU A 585 4.85 -19.60 -22.96
N CYS A 586 3.57 -19.36 -23.20
CA CYS A 586 2.67 -20.32 -23.84
C CYS A 586 3.12 -20.62 -25.29
N LEU A 587 3.54 -19.61 -26.05
CA LEU A 587 4.06 -19.80 -27.39
C LEU A 587 5.37 -20.59 -27.40
N ALA A 588 6.27 -20.31 -26.47
CA ALA A 588 7.51 -21.07 -26.31
C ALA A 588 7.25 -22.53 -25.93
N LEU A 589 6.27 -22.76 -25.05
CA LEU A 589 5.83 -24.11 -24.69
C LEU A 589 5.18 -24.81 -25.88
N CYS A 590 4.38 -24.12 -26.69
CA CYS A 590 3.86 -24.66 -27.94
C CYS A 590 4.99 -25.11 -28.87
N HIS A 591 5.98 -24.26 -29.07
CA HIS A 591 7.12 -24.56 -29.92
C HIS A 591 7.93 -25.75 -29.38
N ASP A 592 8.20 -25.80 -28.08
CA ASP A 592 8.93 -26.88 -27.44
C ASP A 592 8.18 -28.23 -27.55
N ILE A 593 6.87 -28.22 -27.28
CA ILE A 593 6.01 -29.39 -27.46
C ILE A 593 6.03 -29.83 -28.92
N TYR A 594 5.84 -28.91 -29.86
CA TYR A 594 5.80 -29.21 -31.28
C TYR A 594 7.11 -29.82 -31.77
N ARG A 595 8.24 -29.24 -31.36
CA ARG A 595 9.58 -29.73 -31.71
C ARG A 595 9.87 -31.11 -31.12
N ASN A 596 9.38 -31.39 -29.91
CA ASN A 596 9.64 -32.67 -29.26
C ASN A 596 8.68 -33.78 -29.71
N TYR A 597 7.53 -33.41 -30.30
CA TYR A 597 6.44 -34.34 -30.59
C TYR A 597 6.14 -34.55 -32.07
N LEU A 598 6.61 -33.67 -32.98
CA LEU A 598 6.57 -33.93 -34.39
C LEU A 598 7.97 -34.41 -34.84
N PRO A 599 8.11 -35.63 -35.31
CA PRO A 599 9.36 -36.06 -35.93
C PRO A 599 9.55 -35.20 -37.15
N GLY A 600 10.58 -34.35 -37.17
CA GLY A 600 11.07 -33.76 -38.41
C GLY A 600 11.52 -34.90 -39.29
N ASP A 601 11.18 -34.86 -40.57
CA ASP A 601 11.55 -35.83 -41.58
C ASP A 601 13.07 -36.02 -41.77
N ASP A 602 13.88 -35.29 -41.00
CA ASP A 602 15.36 -35.25 -41.08
C ASP A 602 16.10 -36.09 -40.02
N CYS A 603 15.36 -36.78 -39.12
CA CYS A 603 16.02 -37.80 -38.35
C CYS A 603 16.10 -39.08 -39.18
N GLU A 604 17.16 -39.21 -39.95
CA GLU A 604 17.57 -40.55 -40.39
C GLU A 604 17.53 -41.52 -39.20
N PRO A 605 16.84 -42.63 -39.33
CA PRO A 605 16.90 -43.66 -38.32
C PRO A 605 18.32 -44.14 -38.28
N GLN A 606 19.14 -43.67 -37.33
CA GLN A 606 20.34 -44.41 -36.98
C GLN A 606 19.87 -45.83 -36.68
N ARG A 607 20.10 -46.68 -37.66
CA ARG A 607 19.95 -48.10 -37.53
C ARG A 607 20.56 -48.51 -36.21
N CYS A 608 19.72 -48.79 -35.22
CA CYS A 608 20.13 -49.71 -34.17
C CYS A 608 20.54 -51.01 -34.89
N LEU A 609 21.81 -51.22 -35.02
CA LEU A 609 22.37 -52.47 -35.40
C LEU A 609 21.87 -53.55 -34.41
N HIS A 610 20.80 -54.21 -34.79
CA HIS A 610 20.51 -55.53 -34.23
C HIS A 610 21.71 -56.45 -34.59
N VAL A 611 22.59 -56.57 -33.64
CA VAL A 611 23.45 -57.69 -33.59
C VAL A 611 22.61 -58.82 -32.99
N GLU A 612 21.94 -59.55 -33.89
CA GLU A 612 21.59 -60.93 -33.61
C GLU A 612 22.90 -61.70 -33.60
N GLY A 613 23.35 -62.00 -32.43
CA GLY A 613 24.42 -62.93 -32.19
C GLY A 613 24.05 -63.77 -31.02
N GLY A 614 23.34 -64.85 -31.35
CA GLY A 614 23.25 -65.97 -30.43
C GLY A 614 24.63 -66.52 -30.12
N PHE A 615 24.91 -66.68 -28.83
CA PHE A 615 25.64 -67.87 -28.39
C PHE A 615 25.52 -68.05 -26.89
N ASP A 616 25.16 -69.27 -26.56
CA ASP A 616 25.24 -69.91 -25.27
C ASP A 616 26.61 -69.77 -24.62
N GLY A 617 26.62 -69.53 -23.32
CA GLY A 617 27.86 -69.69 -22.58
C GLY A 617 27.72 -69.09 -21.18
N ALA A 618 27.28 -69.89 -20.27
CA ALA A 618 27.29 -69.65 -18.84
C ALA A 618 28.71 -69.29 -18.37
N THR A 619 28.84 -68.17 -17.70
CA THR A 619 29.78 -67.99 -16.59
C THR A 619 29.35 -66.83 -15.65
N PRO A 620 29.71 -66.91 -14.39
CA PRO A 620 28.96 -66.20 -13.37
C PRO A 620 29.54 -64.84 -13.04
N ALA A 621 28.63 -63.95 -12.83
CA ALA A 621 28.63 -62.82 -11.93
C ALA A 621 29.98 -62.21 -11.48
N LEU A 622 30.33 -61.10 -12.03
CA LEU A 622 30.93 -59.99 -11.31
C LEU A 622 30.06 -58.79 -11.58
N GLN A 623 29.20 -58.53 -10.61
CA GLN A 623 28.40 -57.30 -10.57
C GLN A 623 29.36 -56.11 -10.45
N ASP A 624 29.65 -55.53 -11.56
CA ASP A 624 30.28 -54.23 -11.59
C ASP A 624 29.18 -53.19 -11.41
N LYS A 625 29.14 -52.61 -10.20
CA LYS A 625 28.22 -51.54 -9.84
C LYS A 625 28.38 -50.24 -10.64
N ASN A 626 29.36 -50.21 -11.52
CA ASN A 626 29.64 -49.01 -12.34
C ASN A 626 28.98 -49.01 -13.73
N THR A 627 28.43 -50.14 -14.15
CA THR A 627 27.76 -50.21 -15.45
C THR A 627 26.29 -49.76 -15.38
N SER A 628 25.68 -49.82 -14.23
CA SER A 628 24.29 -49.37 -14.09
C SER A 628 24.16 -47.83 -14.09
N SER A 629 25.18 -47.12 -13.63
CA SER A 629 25.14 -45.63 -13.69
C SER A 629 25.47 -45.11 -15.10
N ALA A 630 26.31 -45.79 -15.88
CA ALA A 630 26.59 -45.39 -17.25
C ALA A 630 25.42 -45.68 -18.21
N VAL A 631 24.65 -46.75 -17.97
CA VAL A 631 23.42 -47.01 -18.72
C VAL A 631 22.29 -46.04 -18.38
N LEU A 632 22.22 -45.59 -17.15
CA LEU A 632 21.28 -44.51 -16.74
C LEU A 632 21.68 -43.15 -17.29
N GLU A 633 22.97 -42.85 -17.44
CA GLU A 633 23.42 -41.60 -18.05
C GLU A 633 23.27 -41.65 -19.57
N LEU A 634 23.45 -42.76 -20.24
CA LEU A 634 23.16 -42.87 -21.67
C LEU A 634 21.67 -42.75 -21.99
N ASN A 635 20.81 -43.19 -21.09
CA ASN A 635 19.36 -43.00 -21.23
C ASN A 635 18.89 -41.56 -20.91
N ARG A 636 19.71 -40.72 -20.24
CA ARG A 636 19.46 -39.30 -20.11
C ARG A 636 19.75 -38.52 -21.40
N GLY A 637 20.61 -39.01 -22.26
CA GLY A 637 20.92 -38.40 -23.54
C GLY A 637 19.96 -38.72 -24.68
N CYS A 638 19.31 -39.87 -24.62
CA CYS A 638 18.21 -40.22 -25.49
C CYS A 638 16.92 -39.75 -24.82
N LYS A 639 16.42 -38.56 -25.19
CA LYS A 639 15.01 -38.26 -24.99
C LYS A 639 14.23 -39.40 -25.62
N SER A 640 13.73 -40.27 -24.79
CA SER A 640 12.95 -41.42 -25.21
C SER A 640 11.77 -40.95 -26.07
N PRO A 641 11.65 -41.30 -27.34
CA PRO A 641 10.46 -40.99 -28.12
C PRO A 641 9.24 -41.77 -27.64
N SER A 642 9.39 -42.57 -26.59
CA SER A 642 8.42 -43.57 -26.14
C SER A 642 7.28 -43.02 -25.32
N SER A 643 7.29 -41.80 -24.85
CA SER A 643 6.15 -41.30 -24.05
C SER A 643 4.95 -40.86 -24.89
N LEU A 644 5.11 -40.63 -26.18
CA LEU A 644 4.01 -40.21 -27.07
C LEU A 644 3.50 -41.32 -27.97
N GLY A 645 4.31 -42.32 -28.32
CA GLY A 645 3.83 -43.49 -29.03
C GLY A 645 2.83 -44.34 -28.24
N THR A 646 2.73 -44.11 -26.92
CA THR A 646 1.81 -44.79 -26.02
C THR A 646 0.55 -43.99 -25.70
N LEU A 647 0.45 -42.72 -26.10
CA LEU A 647 -0.78 -41.95 -25.92
C LEU A 647 -1.82 -42.33 -26.96
N ARG A 648 -3.04 -42.60 -26.49
CA ARG A 648 -4.21 -42.84 -27.36
C ARG A 648 -4.48 -41.58 -28.18
N GLY A 649 -5.00 -41.71 -29.40
CA GLY A 649 -5.10 -40.65 -30.39
C GLY A 649 -5.72 -39.32 -29.89
N TYR A 650 -6.68 -39.36 -28.94
CA TYR A 650 -7.28 -38.16 -28.36
C TYR A 650 -6.35 -37.43 -27.37
N GLU A 651 -5.51 -38.14 -26.62
CA GLU A 651 -4.57 -37.57 -25.66
C GLU A 651 -3.47 -36.78 -26.37
N LYS A 652 -3.03 -37.26 -27.53
CA LYS A 652 -2.06 -36.55 -28.40
C LYS A 652 -2.62 -35.19 -28.83
N TRP A 653 -3.86 -35.12 -29.26
CA TRP A 653 -4.52 -33.88 -29.65
C TRP A 653 -4.72 -32.95 -28.47
N MET A 654 -5.05 -33.46 -27.31
CA MET A 654 -5.17 -32.68 -26.09
C MET A 654 -3.83 -32.04 -25.68
N VAL A 655 -2.73 -32.75 -25.76
CA VAL A 655 -1.38 -32.22 -25.48
C VAL A 655 -1.03 -31.10 -26.45
N LEU A 656 -1.30 -31.28 -27.74
CA LEU A 656 -1.03 -30.25 -28.77
C LEU A 656 -1.97 -29.05 -28.64
N ALA A 657 -3.20 -29.26 -28.24
CA ALA A 657 -4.18 -28.18 -28.08
C ALA A 657 -4.04 -27.40 -26.77
N SER A 658 -3.49 -28.01 -25.71
CA SER A 658 -3.44 -27.41 -24.38
C SER A 658 -2.76 -26.03 -24.31
N PRO A 659 -1.61 -25.76 -24.94
CA PRO A 659 -1.01 -24.44 -24.93
C PRO A 659 -1.89 -23.39 -25.61
N TRP A 660 -2.60 -23.75 -26.68
CA TRP A 660 -3.52 -22.85 -27.37
C TRP A 660 -4.76 -22.53 -26.55
N VAL A 661 -5.28 -23.51 -25.83
CA VAL A 661 -6.37 -23.30 -24.87
C VAL A 661 -5.92 -22.37 -23.75
N ILE A 662 -4.73 -22.58 -23.20
CA ILE A 662 -4.14 -21.72 -22.17
C ILE A 662 -3.95 -20.28 -22.69
N LEU A 663 -3.42 -20.12 -23.91
CA LEU A 663 -3.26 -18.81 -24.54
C LEU A 663 -4.62 -18.11 -24.71
N THR A 664 -5.65 -18.85 -25.13
CA THR A 664 -7.02 -18.32 -25.25
C THR A 664 -7.58 -17.92 -23.89
N CYS A 665 -7.37 -18.74 -22.86
CA CYS A 665 -7.74 -18.40 -21.49
C CYS A 665 -7.04 -17.13 -21.00
N CYS A 666 -5.75 -16.98 -21.25
CA CYS A 666 -5.00 -15.77 -20.89
C CYS A 666 -5.53 -14.53 -21.63
N ARG A 667 -5.92 -14.67 -22.89
CA ARG A 667 -6.52 -13.58 -23.65
C ARG A 667 -7.90 -13.20 -23.11
N LEU A 668 -8.71 -14.18 -22.74
CA LEU A 668 -10.00 -13.93 -22.09
C LEU A 668 -9.83 -13.25 -20.72
N LEU A 669 -8.88 -13.70 -19.94
CA LEU A 669 -8.53 -13.06 -18.66
C LEU A 669 -8.18 -11.59 -18.83
N ARG A 670 -7.37 -11.28 -19.84
CA ARG A 670 -7.07 -9.89 -20.17
C ARG A 670 -8.31 -9.11 -20.57
N SER A 671 -9.15 -9.64 -21.44
CA SER A 671 -10.36 -8.93 -21.90
C SER A 671 -11.38 -8.72 -20.79
N LEU A 672 -11.47 -9.64 -19.83
CA LEU A 672 -12.39 -9.52 -18.70
C LEU A 672 -12.01 -8.37 -17.75
N ASN A 673 -10.73 -8.09 -17.55
CA ASN A 673 -10.25 -7.08 -16.61
C ASN A 673 -9.59 -5.85 -17.25
N GLN A 674 -9.63 -5.74 -18.56
CA GLN A 674 -9.05 -4.61 -19.29
C GLN A 674 -9.67 -3.26 -18.90
N THR A 675 -10.86 -3.29 -18.33
CA THR A 675 -11.58 -2.10 -17.88
C THR A 675 -12.38 -2.44 -16.62
N GLY A 676 -11.79 -2.26 -15.46
CA GLY A 676 -12.54 -2.27 -14.20
C GLY A 676 -13.75 -1.34 -14.22
N VAL A 677 -13.73 -0.31 -15.05
CA VAL A 677 -14.83 0.64 -15.31
C VAL A 677 -16.04 -0.03 -15.97
N GLN A 678 -15.86 -0.99 -16.85
CA GLN A 678 -17.00 -1.64 -17.54
C GLN A 678 -17.89 -2.47 -16.60
N TRP A 679 -17.32 -2.97 -15.50
CA TRP A 679 -18.06 -3.77 -14.53
C TRP A 679 -18.87 -2.93 -13.54
N ALA A 680 -18.50 -1.66 -13.35
CA ALA A 680 -19.23 -0.71 -12.51
C ALA A 680 -20.68 -0.46 -13.00
N HIS A 681 -20.96 -0.73 -14.26
CA HIS A 681 -22.29 -0.55 -14.87
C HIS A 681 -23.17 -1.79 -14.85
N ARG A 682 -22.66 -2.95 -14.44
CA ARG A 682 -23.44 -4.18 -14.39
C ARG A 682 -24.19 -4.30 -13.09
N PRO A 683 -25.40 -4.92 -13.08
CA PRO A 683 -26.11 -5.17 -11.84
C PRO A 683 -25.24 -6.00 -10.91
N ASP A 684 -25.15 -5.54 -9.68
CA ASP A 684 -24.31 -6.13 -8.65
C ASP A 684 -24.89 -7.47 -8.19
N LEU A 685 -24.34 -8.57 -8.72
CA LEU A 685 -24.62 -9.91 -8.23
C LEU A 685 -24.10 -10.09 -6.78
N GLY A 686 -23.14 -9.26 -6.37
CA GLY A 686 -22.61 -9.22 -5.01
C GLY A 686 -23.63 -8.78 -3.96
N HIS A 687 -24.61 -7.98 -4.35
CA HIS A 687 -25.68 -7.56 -3.44
C HIS A 687 -26.49 -8.75 -2.90
N TRP A 688 -26.60 -9.80 -3.67
CA TRP A 688 -27.26 -11.02 -3.24
C TRP A 688 -26.40 -11.84 -2.27
N LEU A 689 -25.10 -11.92 -2.51
CA LEU A 689 -24.14 -12.62 -1.66
C LEU A 689 -23.88 -11.89 -0.33
N THR A 690 -23.89 -10.55 -0.32
CA THR A 690 -23.66 -9.75 0.89
C THR A 690 -24.84 -9.75 1.87
N ARG A 691 -26.05 -10.04 1.42
CA ARG A 691 -27.21 -10.24 2.31
C ARG A 691 -27.19 -11.58 3.04
N GLY A 692 -26.37 -12.50 2.62
CA GLY A 692 -26.26 -13.83 3.19
C GLY A 692 -25.14 -13.98 4.21
N ILE A 693 -25.18 -13.26 5.34
CA ILE A 693 -24.19 -13.43 6.42
C ILE A 693 -24.17 -14.88 6.93
N LEU A 694 -25.32 -15.50 7.05
CA LEU A 694 -25.43 -16.89 7.49
C LEU A 694 -24.83 -17.87 6.46
N GLU A 695 -25.09 -17.62 5.17
CA GLU A 695 -24.53 -18.43 4.08
C GLU A 695 -23.01 -18.31 4.03
N ALA A 696 -22.48 -17.11 4.18
CA ALA A 696 -21.02 -16.89 4.24
C ALA A 696 -20.39 -17.59 5.45
N ARG A 697 -20.99 -17.50 6.62
CA ARG A 697 -20.55 -18.23 7.83
C ARG A 697 -20.61 -19.74 7.63
N PHE A 698 -21.63 -20.23 6.96
CA PHE A 698 -21.75 -21.64 6.60
C PHE A 698 -20.58 -22.09 5.72
N VAL A 699 -20.24 -21.31 4.69
CA VAL A 699 -19.08 -21.58 3.84
C VAL A 699 -17.77 -21.52 4.64
N TYR A 700 -17.62 -20.58 5.57
CA TYR A 700 -16.44 -20.52 6.46
C TYR A 700 -16.31 -21.77 7.33
N VAL A 701 -17.40 -22.32 7.85
CA VAL A 701 -17.38 -23.57 8.63
C VAL A 701 -16.87 -24.72 7.76
N PHE A 702 -17.31 -24.80 6.51
CA PHE A 702 -16.81 -25.82 5.57
C PHE A 702 -15.33 -25.61 5.22
N VAL A 703 -14.92 -24.39 4.96
CA VAL A 703 -13.50 -24.07 4.69
C VAL A 703 -12.63 -24.45 5.88
N LEU A 704 -13.01 -24.06 7.08
CA LEU A 704 -12.28 -24.41 8.29
C LEU A 704 -12.27 -25.92 8.52
N GLY A 705 -13.38 -26.61 8.26
CA GLY A 705 -13.47 -28.05 8.33
C GLY A 705 -12.53 -28.75 7.35
N ILE A 706 -12.49 -28.31 6.09
CA ILE A 706 -11.58 -28.82 5.06
C ILE A 706 -10.12 -28.55 5.44
N LEU A 707 -9.79 -27.35 5.86
CA LEU A 707 -8.43 -26.99 6.27
C LEU A 707 -8.00 -27.79 7.51
N PHE A 708 -8.88 -27.96 8.49
CA PHE A 708 -8.61 -28.77 9.67
C PHE A 708 -8.41 -30.25 9.33
N THR A 709 -9.25 -30.81 8.46
CA THR A 709 -9.14 -32.20 7.99
C THR A 709 -7.84 -32.39 7.22
N GLY A 710 -7.50 -31.49 6.31
CA GLY A 710 -6.24 -31.51 5.56
C GLY A 710 -5.02 -31.43 6.47
N THR A 711 -5.04 -30.54 7.45
CA THR A 711 -3.95 -30.42 8.45
C THR A 711 -3.86 -31.68 9.31
N LYS A 712 -4.98 -32.24 9.74
CA LYS A 712 -5.02 -33.48 10.51
C LYS A 712 -4.45 -34.66 9.72
N ASP A 713 -4.81 -34.80 8.44
CA ASP A 713 -4.29 -35.86 7.58
C ASP A 713 -2.79 -35.69 7.33
N LEU A 714 -2.28 -34.47 7.16
CA LEU A 714 -0.86 -34.20 7.08
C LEU A 714 -0.11 -34.58 8.37
N LEU A 715 -0.65 -34.25 9.54
CA LEU A 715 -0.05 -34.57 10.83
C LEU A 715 -0.11 -36.08 11.11
N LYS A 716 -1.21 -36.75 10.76
CA LYS A 716 -1.32 -38.20 10.91
C LYS A 716 -0.36 -38.98 10.00
N SER A 717 -0.12 -38.51 8.78
CA SER A 717 0.84 -39.12 7.87
C SER A 717 2.27 -39.04 8.42
N GLN A 718 2.57 -38.10 9.31
CA GLN A 718 3.85 -38.08 10.02
C GLN A 718 3.99 -39.22 11.06
N VAL A 719 2.89 -39.68 11.66
CA VAL A 719 2.88 -40.74 12.70
C VAL A 719 2.87 -42.12 12.08
N VAL A 720 2.31 -42.27 10.87
CA VAL A 720 2.11 -43.57 10.17
C VAL A 720 3.19 -43.81 9.09
N ALA A 721 4.25 -43.04 9.05
CA ALA A 721 5.26 -43.01 7.97
C ALA A 721 6.12 -44.27 7.79
N ALA A 722 5.67 -45.42 8.27
CA ALA A 722 6.28 -46.72 7.94
C ALA A 722 5.77 -47.37 6.65
N GLY A 723 4.90 -46.71 5.89
CA GLY A 723 4.34 -47.29 4.64
C GLY A 723 3.81 -46.25 3.67
N PHE A 724 4.46 -46.14 2.56
CA PHE A 724 4.08 -45.63 1.25
C PHE A 724 2.72 -44.93 1.09
N THR A 725 2.68 -43.71 0.51
CA THR A 725 1.65 -43.04 -0.34
C THR A 725 0.58 -42.14 0.28
N VAL A 726 0.57 -41.80 1.55
CA VAL A 726 -0.56 -41.04 2.16
C VAL A 726 -0.34 -39.52 2.24
N LYS A 727 0.84 -38.99 1.90
CA LYS A 727 1.20 -37.58 2.09
C LYS A 727 0.49 -36.57 1.17
N THR A 728 -0.06 -37.02 0.07
CA THR A 728 -0.60 -36.17 -0.99
C THR A 728 -2.04 -35.71 -0.74
N VAL A 729 -2.80 -36.47 0.02
CA VAL A 729 -4.24 -36.20 0.23
C VAL A 729 -4.47 -34.92 1.02
N GLY A 730 -3.74 -34.73 2.13
CA GLY A 730 -3.90 -33.54 2.98
C GLY A 730 -3.56 -32.22 2.28
N LEU A 731 -2.55 -32.21 1.41
CA LEU A 731 -2.15 -31.00 0.66
C LEU A 731 -3.20 -30.60 -0.38
N TRP A 732 -3.80 -31.54 -1.09
CA TRP A 732 -4.87 -31.25 -2.03
C TRP A 732 -6.15 -30.79 -1.32
N GLU A 733 -6.43 -31.27 -0.13
CA GLU A 733 -7.52 -30.77 0.71
C GLU A 733 -7.28 -29.33 1.13
N LEU A 734 -6.08 -28.97 1.57
CA LEU A 734 -5.70 -27.59 1.89
C LEU A 734 -5.83 -26.67 0.67
N TYR A 735 -5.36 -27.12 -0.48
CA TYR A 735 -5.52 -26.39 -1.73
C TYR A 735 -7.00 -26.17 -2.07
N SER A 736 -7.83 -27.19 -1.94
CA SER A 736 -9.27 -27.09 -2.17
C SER A 736 -9.94 -26.12 -1.21
N GLY A 737 -9.54 -26.12 0.06
CA GLY A 737 -9.99 -25.15 1.07
C GLY A 737 -9.65 -23.72 0.70
N PHE A 738 -8.45 -23.45 0.22
CA PHE A 738 -8.05 -22.12 -0.25
C PHE A 738 -8.79 -21.69 -1.51
N VAL A 739 -9.05 -22.61 -2.44
CA VAL A 739 -9.87 -22.33 -3.63
C VAL A 739 -11.30 -21.96 -3.25
N LEU A 740 -11.90 -22.68 -2.33
CA LEU A 740 -13.25 -22.38 -1.84
C LEU A 740 -13.30 -21.01 -1.13
N LEU A 741 -12.31 -20.72 -0.30
CA LEU A 741 -12.19 -19.42 0.35
C LEU A 741 -12.02 -18.28 -0.68
N ALA A 742 -11.20 -18.46 -1.68
CA ALA A 742 -11.03 -17.51 -2.76
C ALA A 742 -12.34 -17.28 -3.54
N ALA A 743 -13.08 -18.35 -3.83
CA ALA A 743 -14.38 -18.25 -4.50
C ALA A 743 -15.41 -17.47 -3.68
N LEU A 744 -15.35 -17.57 -2.35
CA LEU A 744 -16.22 -16.79 -1.46
C LEU A 744 -15.85 -15.31 -1.44
N LEU A 745 -14.56 -15.00 -1.36
CA LEU A 745 -14.06 -13.64 -1.10
C LEU A 745 -13.88 -12.79 -2.36
N LEU A 746 -13.63 -13.40 -3.51
CA LEU A 746 -13.45 -12.66 -4.76
C LEU A 746 -14.77 -12.03 -5.22
N ARG A 747 -14.67 -10.84 -5.79
CA ARG A 747 -15.84 -10.18 -6.41
C ARG A 747 -16.47 -11.08 -7.50
N PRO A 748 -17.78 -11.00 -7.72
CA PRO A 748 -18.47 -11.86 -8.70
C PRO A 748 -17.87 -11.81 -10.11
N HIS A 749 -17.38 -10.65 -10.56
CA HIS A 749 -16.73 -10.51 -11.86
C HIS A 749 -15.34 -11.18 -11.93
N ASN A 750 -14.73 -11.51 -10.82
CA ASN A 750 -13.47 -12.24 -10.73
C ASN A 750 -13.65 -13.77 -10.62
N LEU A 751 -14.86 -14.26 -10.45
CA LEU A 751 -15.14 -15.71 -10.44
C LEU A 751 -14.76 -16.38 -11.78
N PRO A 752 -15.10 -15.83 -12.96
CA PRO A 752 -14.58 -16.36 -14.23
C PRO A 752 -13.06 -16.39 -14.30
N VAL A 753 -12.38 -15.41 -13.72
CA VAL A 753 -10.92 -15.36 -13.64
C VAL A 753 -10.39 -16.53 -12.81
N LEU A 754 -11.02 -16.81 -11.66
CA LEU A 754 -10.69 -17.96 -10.82
C LEU A 754 -10.89 -19.28 -11.57
N VAL A 755 -12.02 -19.46 -12.24
CA VAL A 755 -12.32 -20.68 -13.01
C VAL A 755 -11.30 -20.90 -14.12
N LEU A 756 -10.97 -19.85 -14.87
CA LEU A 756 -9.94 -19.95 -15.93
C LEU A 756 -8.56 -20.25 -15.37
N SER A 757 -8.21 -19.69 -14.22
CA SER A 757 -6.96 -20.00 -13.51
C SER A 757 -6.90 -21.47 -13.11
N LEU A 758 -7.98 -22.01 -12.54
CA LEU A 758 -8.06 -23.43 -12.18
C LEU A 758 -7.94 -24.34 -13.42
N LEU A 759 -8.57 -23.95 -14.53
CA LEU A 759 -8.45 -24.67 -15.80
C LEU A 759 -7.00 -24.65 -16.30
N ILE A 760 -6.33 -23.50 -16.25
CA ILE A 760 -4.92 -23.38 -16.62
C ILE A 760 -4.04 -24.26 -15.74
N GLN A 761 -4.25 -24.26 -14.43
CA GLN A 761 -3.54 -25.13 -13.49
C GLN A 761 -3.70 -26.60 -13.84
N THR A 762 -4.92 -27.01 -14.12
CA THR A 762 -5.23 -28.42 -14.47
C THR A 762 -4.54 -28.83 -15.77
N LEU A 763 -4.63 -27.99 -16.80
CA LEU A 763 -4.02 -28.28 -18.10
C LEU A 763 -2.50 -28.28 -18.03
N MET A 764 -1.91 -27.31 -17.35
CA MET A 764 -0.47 -27.24 -17.16
C MET A 764 0.06 -28.42 -16.34
N ALA A 765 -0.60 -28.77 -15.25
CA ALA A 765 -0.21 -29.90 -14.42
C ALA A 765 -0.22 -31.21 -15.20
N LYS A 766 -1.27 -31.43 -15.99
CA LYS A 766 -1.44 -32.68 -16.72
C LYS A 766 -0.54 -32.81 -17.94
N PHE A 767 -0.37 -31.74 -18.70
CA PHE A 767 0.25 -31.81 -20.03
C PHE A 767 1.64 -31.20 -20.11
N VAL A 768 1.97 -30.23 -19.29
CA VAL A 768 3.25 -29.50 -19.35
C VAL A 768 4.16 -29.87 -18.19
N TRP A 769 3.67 -29.78 -16.95
CA TRP A 769 4.54 -29.96 -15.79
C TRP A 769 4.79 -31.42 -15.44
N LYS A 770 3.90 -32.32 -15.74
CA LYS A 770 4.12 -33.75 -15.52
C LYS A 770 5.32 -34.30 -16.28
N PRO A 771 5.53 -33.99 -17.58
CA PRO A 771 6.76 -34.31 -18.28
C PRO A 771 8.01 -33.57 -17.76
N LEU A 772 7.84 -32.35 -17.22
CA LEU A 772 8.94 -31.52 -16.70
C LEU A 772 9.20 -31.72 -15.20
N ARG A 773 8.57 -32.70 -14.57
CA ARG A 773 8.68 -32.93 -13.11
C ARG A 773 10.12 -33.10 -12.60
N HIS A 774 11.07 -33.44 -13.45
CA HIS A 774 12.49 -33.57 -13.09
C HIS A 774 13.19 -32.22 -12.98
N ASP A 775 12.69 -31.18 -13.64
CA ASP A 775 13.23 -29.82 -13.58
C ASP A 775 12.38 -28.95 -12.64
N VAL A 776 12.64 -29.11 -11.36
CA VAL A 776 11.91 -28.42 -10.30
C VAL A 776 12.04 -26.90 -10.43
N ALA A 777 13.18 -26.39 -10.86
CA ALA A 777 13.42 -24.97 -11.02
C ALA A 777 12.47 -24.34 -12.06
N LYS A 778 12.32 -24.97 -13.24
CA LYS A 778 11.39 -24.48 -14.28
C LYS A 778 9.94 -24.51 -13.81
N VAL A 779 9.52 -25.61 -13.19
CA VAL A 779 8.16 -25.75 -12.66
C VAL A 779 7.88 -24.66 -11.63
N THR A 780 8.81 -24.41 -10.73
CA THR A 780 8.68 -23.38 -9.69
C THR A 780 8.60 -21.97 -10.29
N VAL A 781 9.44 -21.67 -11.27
CA VAL A 781 9.42 -20.34 -11.93
C VAL A 781 8.13 -20.13 -12.69
N MET A 782 7.62 -21.14 -13.39
CA MET A 782 6.34 -21.05 -14.10
C MET A 782 5.18 -20.82 -13.13
N HIS A 783 5.15 -21.53 -12.01
CA HIS A 783 4.14 -21.29 -10.97
C HIS A 783 4.21 -19.86 -10.42
N TYR A 784 5.40 -19.37 -10.17
CA TYR A 784 5.58 -17.99 -9.72
C TYR A 784 5.05 -16.99 -10.76
N TRP A 785 5.38 -17.17 -12.02
CA TRP A 785 4.91 -16.31 -13.11
C TRP A 785 3.38 -16.30 -13.21
N PHE A 786 2.76 -17.46 -13.19
CA PHE A 786 1.28 -17.55 -13.22
C PHE A 786 0.63 -16.97 -11.97
N GLY A 787 1.23 -17.14 -10.81
CA GLY A 787 0.77 -16.52 -9.57
C GLY A 787 0.77 -14.99 -9.66
N GLN A 788 1.85 -14.40 -10.15
CA GLN A 788 1.95 -12.97 -10.38
C GLN A 788 1.00 -12.49 -11.47
N ALA A 789 0.91 -13.21 -12.58
CA ALA A 789 -0.03 -12.88 -13.65
C ALA A 789 -1.49 -12.92 -13.15
N PHE A 790 -1.86 -13.91 -12.37
CA PHE A 790 -3.19 -14.00 -11.79
C PHE A 790 -3.48 -12.88 -10.79
N PHE A 791 -2.51 -12.46 -10.01
CA PHE A 791 -2.63 -11.29 -9.13
C PHE A 791 -3.08 -10.04 -9.91
N TYR A 792 -2.44 -9.77 -11.05
CA TYR A 792 -2.82 -8.63 -11.88
C TYR A 792 -4.09 -8.87 -12.70
N PHE A 793 -4.39 -10.08 -13.09
CA PHE A 793 -5.62 -10.43 -13.82
C PHE A 793 -6.89 -10.32 -12.98
N GLN A 794 -6.77 -10.31 -11.66
CA GLN A 794 -7.89 -9.99 -10.76
C GLN A 794 -8.31 -8.51 -10.80
N GLY A 795 -7.60 -7.66 -11.52
CA GLY A 795 -7.79 -6.23 -11.52
C GLY A 795 -6.95 -5.49 -10.48
N ASN A 796 -6.09 -6.17 -9.77
CA ASN A 796 -5.10 -5.52 -8.90
C ASN A 796 -4.08 -4.77 -9.75
N SER A 797 -3.76 -3.59 -9.34
CA SER A 797 -2.59 -2.85 -9.80
C SER A 797 -1.75 -2.50 -8.58
N ASN A 798 -0.57 -1.95 -8.79
CA ASN A 798 0.24 -1.42 -7.68
C ASN A 798 -0.31 -0.07 -7.17
N ASN A 799 -1.62 0.05 -7.14
CA ASN A 799 -2.35 1.22 -6.69
C ASN A 799 -3.27 0.82 -5.51
N ILE A 800 -3.21 1.56 -4.42
CA ILE A 800 -4.00 1.30 -3.20
C ILE A 800 -5.51 1.31 -3.50
N ALA A 801 -5.95 2.11 -4.46
CA ALA A 801 -7.35 2.18 -4.87
C ALA A 801 -7.94 0.85 -5.39
N THR A 802 -7.11 -0.11 -5.77
CA THR A 802 -7.56 -1.40 -6.30
C THR A 802 -7.79 -2.47 -5.23
N VAL A 803 -7.47 -2.19 -3.97
CA VAL A 803 -7.72 -3.13 -2.85
C VAL A 803 -9.23 -3.25 -2.61
N ASP A 804 -9.72 -4.48 -2.57
CA ASP A 804 -11.12 -4.76 -2.27
C ASP A 804 -11.35 -4.86 -0.76
N ILE A 805 -11.81 -3.77 -0.16
CA ILE A 805 -12.11 -3.69 1.28
C ILE A 805 -13.33 -4.55 1.62
N SER A 806 -14.28 -4.72 0.69
CA SER A 806 -15.51 -5.47 0.94
C SER A 806 -15.27 -6.94 1.31
N ALA A 807 -14.17 -7.52 0.84
CA ALA A 807 -13.76 -8.88 1.19
C ALA A 807 -13.55 -9.07 2.70
N GLY A 808 -13.14 -8.03 3.42
CA GLY A 808 -12.94 -8.08 4.88
C GLY A 808 -14.22 -8.21 5.71
N PHE A 809 -15.38 -8.00 5.10
CA PHE A 809 -16.68 -8.01 5.79
C PHE A 809 -17.58 -9.19 5.44
N VAL A 810 -17.16 -10.02 4.52
CA VAL A 810 -17.95 -11.18 4.10
C VAL A 810 -18.21 -12.08 5.32
N GLY A 811 -19.46 -12.22 5.71
CA GLY A 811 -19.90 -13.04 6.84
C GLY A 811 -19.75 -12.40 8.23
N LEU A 812 -19.34 -11.13 8.30
CA LEU A 812 -19.22 -10.38 9.55
C LEU A 812 -20.39 -9.38 9.71
N ASP A 813 -20.99 -9.32 10.90
CA ASP A 813 -22.04 -8.34 11.24
C ASP A 813 -21.45 -6.97 11.60
N THR A 814 -20.26 -7.00 12.20
CA THR A 814 -19.54 -5.83 12.69
C THR A 814 -18.08 -5.93 12.29
N TYR A 815 -17.40 -4.79 12.25
CA TYR A 815 -15.95 -4.80 11.99
C TYR A 815 -15.20 -5.47 13.14
N VAL A 816 -14.53 -6.57 12.79
CA VAL A 816 -13.57 -7.25 13.66
C VAL A 816 -12.21 -7.18 12.97
N GLU A 817 -11.27 -6.46 13.55
CA GLU A 817 -10.01 -6.05 12.93
C GLU A 817 -9.18 -7.22 12.37
N ILE A 818 -8.83 -8.20 13.19
CA ILE A 818 -7.94 -9.28 12.77
C ILE A 818 -8.54 -10.14 11.64
N PRO A 819 -9.78 -10.63 11.73
CA PRO A 819 -10.41 -11.33 10.62
C PRO A 819 -10.53 -10.49 9.34
N ALA A 820 -10.90 -9.21 9.47
CA ALA A 820 -11.06 -8.32 8.32
C ALA A 820 -9.73 -8.10 7.58
N ILE A 821 -8.64 -7.87 8.31
CA ILE A 821 -7.29 -7.73 7.72
C ILE A 821 -6.88 -9.02 7.01
N PHE A 822 -7.08 -10.17 7.66
CA PHE A 822 -6.73 -11.47 7.07
C PHE A 822 -7.53 -11.74 5.79
N LEU A 823 -8.84 -11.53 5.80
CA LEU A 823 -9.70 -11.78 4.65
C LEU A 823 -9.37 -10.84 3.49
N THR A 824 -9.13 -9.56 3.76
CA THR A 824 -8.73 -8.58 2.74
C THR A 824 -7.38 -8.94 2.12
N ALA A 825 -6.41 -9.30 2.95
CA ALA A 825 -5.08 -9.71 2.49
C ALA A 825 -5.15 -11.00 1.65
N PHE A 826 -5.93 -11.98 2.10
CA PHE A 826 -6.13 -13.22 1.33
C PHE A 826 -6.81 -12.96 -0.01
N ALA A 827 -7.86 -12.14 -0.05
CA ALA A 827 -8.56 -11.79 -1.29
C ALA A 827 -7.62 -11.07 -2.28
N THR A 828 -6.81 -10.15 -1.78
CA THR A 828 -5.84 -9.40 -2.61
C THR A 828 -4.75 -10.31 -3.19
N TYR A 829 -4.19 -11.20 -2.37
CA TYR A 829 -3.09 -12.10 -2.75
C TYR A 829 -3.54 -13.53 -3.04
N ALA A 830 -4.79 -13.74 -3.40
CA ALA A 830 -5.33 -15.07 -3.72
C ALA A 830 -4.57 -15.76 -4.85
N GLY A 831 -4.16 -15.02 -5.88
CA GLY A 831 -3.37 -15.57 -6.99
C GLY A 831 -2.06 -16.22 -6.52
N PRO A 832 -1.13 -15.48 -5.93
CA PRO A 832 0.12 -16.03 -5.41
C PRO A 832 -0.08 -17.19 -4.44
N VAL A 833 -1.06 -17.10 -3.54
CA VAL A 833 -1.34 -18.16 -2.55
C VAL A 833 -1.85 -19.43 -3.20
N LEU A 834 -2.79 -19.33 -4.12
CA LEU A 834 -3.34 -20.50 -4.83
C LEU A 834 -2.30 -21.20 -5.70
N TRP A 835 -1.50 -20.43 -6.43
CA TRP A 835 -0.47 -21.00 -7.27
C TRP A 835 0.68 -21.61 -6.46
N ALA A 836 1.06 -21.02 -5.34
CA ALA A 836 2.04 -21.61 -4.42
C ALA A 836 1.52 -22.90 -3.78
N SER A 837 0.26 -22.93 -3.35
CA SER A 837 -0.39 -24.13 -2.81
C SER A 837 -0.46 -25.25 -3.85
N HIS A 838 -0.77 -24.91 -5.11
CA HIS A 838 -0.75 -25.84 -6.22
C HIS A 838 0.65 -26.41 -6.47
N LEU A 839 1.68 -25.57 -6.44
CA LEU A 839 3.07 -25.98 -6.59
C LEU A 839 3.48 -27.01 -5.54
N VAL A 840 3.16 -26.73 -4.25
CA VAL A 840 3.48 -27.64 -3.16
C VAL A 840 2.77 -28.98 -3.35
N SER A 841 1.49 -28.96 -3.67
CA SER A 841 0.68 -30.16 -3.88
C SER A 841 1.17 -30.97 -5.08
N PHE A 842 1.49 -30.30 -6.19
CA PHE A 842 2.02 -30.94 -7.39
C PHE A 842 3.37 -31.60 -7.15
N LEU A 843 4.32 -30.90 -6.54
CA LEU A 843 5.64 -31.43 -6.25
C LEU A 843 5.59 -32.59 -5.22
N SER A 844 4.71 -32.51 -4.25
CA SER A 844 4.55 -33.59 -3.27
C SER A 844 3.96 -34.85 -3.89
N SER A 845 3.08 -34.71 -4.89
CA SER A 845 2.43 -35.86 -5.56
C SER A 845 3.26 -36.46 -6.71
N GLU A 846 3.92 -35.63 -7.49
CA GLU A 846 4.55 -36.01 -8.75
C GLU A 846 6.09 -36.00 -8.73
N ALA A 847 6.72 -35.44 -7.72
CA ALA A 847 8.17 -35.35 -7.67
C ALA A 847 8.82 -36.71 -7.42
N SER A 848 9.85 -36.98 -8.22
CA SER A 848 10.64 -38.22 -8.13
C SER A 848 11.76 -38.14 -7.07
N SER A 849 12.06 -36.98 -6.55
CA SER A 849 13.20 -36.73 -5.67
C SER A 849 12.70 -36.22 -4.30
N SER A 850 13.29 -36.71 -3.22
CA SER A 850 13.01 -36.28 -1.85
C SER A 850 13.42 -34.84 -1.58
N SER A 851 14.30 -34.26 -2.42
CA SER A 851 14.79 -32.87 -2.27
C SER A 851 14.02 -31.86 -3.13
N ALA A 852 12.94 -32.27 -3.79
CA ALA A 852 12.20 -31.39 -4.69
C ALA A 852 11.58 -30.19 -3.98
N LEU A 853 11.03 -30.38 -2.79
CA LEU A 853 10.44 -29.29 -2.00
C LEU A 853 11.51 -28.30 -1.52
N SER A 854 12.68 -28.75 -1.11
CA SER A 854 13.80 -27.90 -0.72
C SER A 854 14.29 -27.06 -1.90
N HIS A 855 14.45 -27.66 -3.06
CA HIS A 855 14.84 -26.95 -4.28
C HIS A 855 13.79 -25.93 -4.70
N ALA A 856 12.51 -26.29 -4.65
CA ALA A 856 11.42 -25.39 -4.96
C ALA A 856 11.35 -24.19 -4.00
N GLY A 857 11.50 -24.43 -2.70
CA GLY A 857 11.56 -23.38 -1.69
C GLY A 857 12.71 -22.41 -1.92
N PHE A 858 13.89 -22.92 -2.25
CA PHE A 858 15.04 -22.09 -2.58
C PHE A 858 14.82 -21.25 -3.85
N CYS A 859 14.34 -21.86 -4.94
CA CYS A 859 14.04 -21.15 -6.18
C CYS A 859 12.97 -20.08 -5.99
N TYR A 860 11.93 -20.39 -5.23
CA TYR A 860 10.85 -19.44 -4.94
C TYR A 860 11.36 -18.25 -4.14
N ALA A 861 12.17 -18.49 -3.12
CA ALA A 861 12.83 -17.44 -2.33
C ALA A 861 13.72 -16.53 -3.19
N LEU A 862 14.54 -17.12 -4.05
CA LEU A 862 15.44 -16.38 -4.93
C LEU A 862 14.67 -15.47 -5.90
N ILE A 863 13.64 -16.00 -6.56
CA ILE A 863 12.83 -15.25 -7.51
C ILE A 863 12.04 -14.15 -6.80
N GLY A 864 11.48 -14.41 -5.62
CA GLY A 864 10.76 -13.42 -4.82
C GLY A 864 11.65 -12.32 -4.28
N SER A 865 12.90 -12.62 -3.96
CA SER A 865 13.87 -11.64 -3.42
C SER A 865 14.41 -10.67 -4.47
N PHE A 866 14.53 -11.10 -5.71
CA PHE A 866 15.16 -10.30 -6.74
C PHE A 866 14.39 -9.00 -7.08
N PRO A 867 13.07 -9.00 -7.33
CA PRO A 867 12.31 -7.79 -7.61
C PRO A 867 12.36 -6.79 -6.46
N VAL A 868 12.24 -7.25 -5.22
CA VAL A 868 12.26 -6.39 -4.03
C VAL A 868 13.60 -5.68 -3.89
N SER A 869 14.70 -6.39 -4.05
CA SER A 869 16.04 -5.83 -3.96
C SER A 869 16.30 -4.77 -5.03
N ALA A 870 15.95 -5.06 -6.27
CA ALA A 870 16.06 -4.12 -7.38
C ALA A 870 15.19 -2.89 -7.16
N TYR A 871 13.98 -3.07 -6.65
CA TYR A 871 13.04 -1.98 -6.43
C TYR A 871 13.45 -1.06 -5.27
N ILE A 872 14.03 -1.59 -4.21
CA ILE A 872 14.61 -0.80 -3.11
C ILE A 872 15.71 0.13 -3.61
N ILE A 873 16.61 -0.37 -4.46
CA ILE A 873 17.67 0.45 -5.06
C ILE A 873 17.06 1.55 -5.92
N LEU A 874 16.08 1.20 -6.74
CA LEU A 874 15.39 2.14 -7.60
C LEU A 874 14.70 3.26 -6.82
N VAL A 875 13.94 2.91 -5.81
CA VAL A 875 13.23 3.87 -4.95
C VAL A 875 14.21 4.78 -4.21
N THR A 876 15.32 4.24 -3.74
CA THR A 876 16.38 5.05 -3.11
C THR A 876 16.96 6.06 -4.09
N SER A 877 17.17 5.68 -5.34
CA SER A 877 17.66 6.58 -6.40
C SER A 877 16.64 7.65 -6.77
N LEU A 878 15.36 7.29 -6.80
CA LEU A 878 14.26 8.16 -7.21
C LEU A 878 13.55 8.86 -6.04
N ARG A 879 14.10 8.85 -4.83
CA ARG A 879 13.43 9.38 -3.62
C ARG A 879 13.03 10.84 -3.69
N TYR A 880 13.64 11.61 -4.56
CA TYR A 880 13.29 13.02 -4.82
C TYR A 880 12.46 13.23 -6.09
N HIS A 881 12.03 12.14 -6.73
CA HIS A 881 11.21 12.23 -7.94
C HIS A 881 9.81 12.77 -7.61
N LEU A 882 9.22 13.50 -8.55
CA LEU A 882 7.91 14.14 -8.38
C LEU A 882 6.80 13.14 -7.99
N PHE A 883 6.84 11.93 -8.55
CA PHE A 883 5.83 10.89 -8.34
C PHE A 883 6.20 9.86 -7.26
N ILE A 884 7.16 10.17 -6.39
CA ILE A 884 7.60 9.21 -5.36
C ILE A 884 6.46 8.74 -4.46
N TRP A 885 5.57 9.63 -4.05
CA TRP A 885 4.47 9.32 -3.14
C TRP A 885 3.23 8.79 -3.85
N SER A 886 3.03 9.12 -5.10
CA SER A 886 1.84 8.74 -5.85
C SER A 886 1.96 7.38 -6.54
N VAL A 887 3.14 7.04 -7.03
CA VAL A 887 3.38 5.84 -7.85
C VAL A 887 4.36 4.87 -7.19
N PHE A 888 5.53 5.35 -6.79
CA PHE A 888 6.60 4.46 -6.33
C PHE A 888 6.38 3.94 -4.91
N SER A 889 5.81 4.72 -4.00
CA SER A 889 5.57 4.28 -2.62
C SER A 889 4.49 3.20 -2.51
N PRO A 890 3.35 3.26 -3.21
CA PRO A 890 2.41 2.15 -3.26
C PRO A 890 3.03 0.85 -3.81
N LYS A 891 3.80 0.94 -4.90
CA LYS A 891 4.54 -0.22 -5.44
C LYS A 891 5.48 -0.83 -4.41
N LEU A 892 6.19 0.01 -3.65
CA LEU A 892 7.09 -0.46 -2.60
C LEU A 892 6.35 -1.25 -1.52
N LEU A 893 5.18 -0.79 -1.09
CA LEU A 893 4.35 -1.53 -0.14
C LEU A 893 3.86 -2.85 -0.72
N TYR A 894 3.41 -2.87 -1.97
CA TYR A 894 2.99 -4.11 -2.64
C TYR A 894 4.14 -5.10 -2.77
N GLU A 895 5.33 -4.65 -3.16
CA GLU A 895 6.52 -5.51 -3.24
C GLU A 895 6.92 -6.05 -1.85
N GLY A 896 6.84 -5.24 -0.81
CA GLY A 896 7.04 -5.69 0.57
C GLY A 896 6.04 -6.76 1.00
N MET A 897 4.78 -6.61 0.64
CA MET A 897 3.74 -7.62 0.90
C MET A 897 3.95 -8.89 0.09
N HIS A 898 4.36 -8.79 -1.18
CA HIS A 898 4.75 -9.96 -1.99
C HIS A 898 5.92 -10.71 -1.34
N LEU A 899 6.90 -10.00 -0.81
CA LEU A 899 8.00 -10.62 -0.07
C LEU A 899 7.51 -11.33 1.19
N LEU A 900 6.58 -10.75 1.93
CA LEU A 900 5.96 -11.37 3.10
C LEU A 900 5.22 -12.68 2.74
N ILE A 901 4.46 -12.67 1.65
CA ILE A 901 3.80 -13.87 1.12
C ILE A 901 4.85 -14.91 0.69
N THR A 902 5.92 -14.49 0.04
CA THR A 902 7.04 -15.36 -0.33
C THR A 902 7.67 -15.99 0.92
N ALA A 903 7.87 -15.23 1.99
CA ALA A 903 8.38 -15.74 3.26
C ALA A 903 7.44 -16.80 3.86
N ALA A 904 6.14 -16.54 3.86
CA ALA A 904 5.14 -17.50 4.34
C ALA A 904 5.15 -18.80 3.52
N VAL A 905 5.25 -18.68 2.21
CA VAL A 905 5.35 -19.84 1.29
C VAL A 905 6.62 -20.63 1.55
N CYS A 906 7.77 -19.99 1.71
CA CYS A 906 9.04 -20.66 2.00
C CYS A 906 9.03 -21.35 3.36
N VAL A 907 8.41 -20.76 4.39
CA VAL A 907 8.22 -21.41 5.69
C VAL A 907 7.34 -22.65 5.55
N PHE A 908 6.29 -22.56 4.75
CA PHE A 908 5.42 -23.70 4.48
C PHE A 908 6.16 -24.85 3.73
N PHE A 909 6.95 -24.52 2.70
CA PHE A 909 7.83 -25.50 2.04
C PHE A 909 8.77 -26.19 3.01
N THR A 910 9.38 -25.42 3.91
CA THR A 910 10.29 -25.96 4.93
C THR A 910 9.57 -26.90 5.90
N ALA A 911 8.39 -26.51 6.36
CA ALA A 911 7.58 -27.34 7.24
C ALA A 911 7.21 -28.68 6.59
N MET A 912 6.84 -28.65 5.31
CA MET A 912 6.52 -29.86 4.56
C MET A 912 7.75 -30.72 4.28
N ASP A 913 8.91 -30.14 4.05
CA ASP A 913 10.16 -30.86 3.81
C ASP A 913 10.69 -31.55 5.06
N GLN A 914 10.68 -30.90 6.23
CA GLN A 914 11.12 -31.50 7.49
C GLN A 914 10.31 -32.75 7.87
N THR A 915 9.06 -32.82 7.43
CA THR A 915 8.24 -34.01 7.63
C THR A 915 8.72 -35.21 6.80
N ASN A 916 9.40 -34.94 5.68
CA ASN A 916 9.94 -35.96 4.79
C ASN A 916 11.29 -36.54 5.25
N THR A 917 12.10 -35.76 5.97
CA THR A 917 13.45 -36.17 6.38
C THR A 917 13.47 -36.99 7.67
N LYS A 918 12.41 -36.95 8.48
CA LYS A 918 12.28 -37.73 9.72
C LYS A 918 11.64 -39.12 9.53
N SER A 919 11.24 -39.44 8.32
CA SER A 919 10.84 -40.80 7.91
C SER A 919 11.95 -41.48 7.12
#